data_2fc6eb834d7cbe7d84821311c23e0d6a
#
_entry.id   2fc6eb834d7cbe7d84821311c23e0d6a
#
_cell.length_a   1.000
_cell.length_b   1.000
_cell.length_c   1.000
_cell.angle_alpha   90.00
_cell.angle_beta   90.00
_cell.angle_gamma   90.00
#
_symmetry.space_group_name_H-M   'P 1'
#
loop_
_entity.id
_entity.type
_entity.pdbx_description
1 polymer ?
#
loop_
_entity_poly.entity_id
_entity_poly.type
_entity_poly.pdbx_seq_one_letter_code
_entity_poly.pdbx_strand_id
1 'polypeptide(L)'
;MTMNIKTILGLSLLMMALSCAEKEENPDSNSGQGGAGSTETSTKISIDCNRPGNEDEITIESWAEGQTIRVGEYVSKPLSSIIGTKAEFEFSESFSRPFNVLMPVSAYAGGNKIRIEAENPVVPFAAYVGKGQPVWLGPVCGGIRIPMKGGYTNSDATYPLDRIEVRGLRGEQMSGVFELNYRSLALTGTEDSPESKVISTESDVVLDSKSEKEVEFLVPAGEYESGLNIKFIAEDGSYYEYVTPTSYVVPAGNYNVLPLVWYRPGEKQTRITGRVKDTSGSPVAGVVVSDGKTSVKTDRDGNYALPLALDEYTPTFIYVSTPSEYTCPIVEGVPTFFKAWKDAQNMRSVDFELIPNTGNVNRYTLYMIGDPQIRARGAKSDRITWDSIDAMKDMFRELREHSSNITGRNVYGMVLGDITSGWHEQIPEHIDQCKTLNFPLYHLIGNHDHLIGDGDLTVAQGHEPYEKWFGPRNYSVNLGKFHLICLDDIIVDHQAQSSKYGITDEDLEWLRSDLAFVPENTHLIVCAHSNMFMTDGYSEASNGIVNGPGYAALLKKYAKVYHFAGHSHSSFNYVYPEDSELSNMEVHVIARATGILQLNEWIADGGTPKGFFVGEIDGEKFTWKWHLTKYVSGEYKCSIPPSYTYRPWIYNNGVAYIGDKVLDDSVQLRTYEGGTYPDGFVYANIFLYDEKWGDVYLHVDGGGKYKMERVPKGDPYTYDAANKEIIEHYNNYHEYFKDYGHRVITSVRHLFRVKPNELHGTGRVQVTDRFGQTYSATVKW
;
A
#
# COMPACT_ATOMS: atom_id res chain seq x y z
N MET A 1 12.85 23.54 20.16
CA MET A 1 12.51 22.46 21.09
C MET A 1 12.81 21.19 20.32
N THR A 2 13.84 20.50 20.69
CA THR A 2 14.38 19.33 20.00
C THR A 2 13.52 18.10 20.35
N MET A 3 12.70 17.64 19.44
CA MET A 3 12.02 16.34 19.56
C MET A 3 12.94 15.24 19.03
N ASN A 4 13.16 14.23 19.85
CA ASN A 4 13.97 13.07 19.56
C ASN A 4 13.33 12.20 18.47
N ILE A 5 14.04 12.04 17.37
CA ILE A 5 13.76 11.06 16.31
C ILE A 5 14.29 9.70 16.79
N LYS A 6 13.49 8.88 17.45
CA LYS A 6 13.87 7.52 17.86
C LYS A 6 12.78 6.46 17.78
N THR A 7 11.71 6.64 17.02
CA THR A 7 10.59 5.69 17.01
C THR A 7 10.22 5.15 15.61
N ILE A 8 11.17 4.96 14.72
CA ILE A 8 10.88 4.40 13.38
C ILE A 8 11.97 3.38 13.03
N LEU A 9 11.92 2.17 13.61
CA LEU A 9 12.78 1.05 13.13
C LEU A 9 12.41 -0.30 13.78
N GLY A 10 11.16 -0.68 13.82
CA GLY A 10 10.70 -1.91 14.49
C GLY A 10 10.14 -3.03 13.61
N LEU A 11 10.32 -3.02 12.29
CA LEU A 11 9.67 -4.03 11.41
C LEU A 11 10.57 -4.71 10.36
N SER A 12 11.87 -4.68 10.49
CA SER A 12 12.76 -5.19 9.41
C SER A 12 13.58 -6.44 9.73
N LEU A 13 13.23 -7.28 10.70
CA LEU A 13 14.08 -8.42 11.10
C LEU A 13 13.45 -9.82 11.06
N LEU A 14 12.32 -10.02 10.38
CA LEU A 14 11.77 -11.39 10.22
C LEU A 14 12.38 -12.18 9.04
N MET A 15 13.25 -11.59 8.21
CA MET A 15 13.83 -12.27 7.04
C MET A 15 15.28 -12.68 7.13
N MET A 16 16.00 -12.47 8.22
CA MET A 16 17.39 -12.91 8.34
C MET A 16 17.59 -14.32 8.94
N ALA A 17 16.53 -14.99 9.35
CA ALA A 17 16.64 -16.37 9.86
C ALA A 17 16.51 -17.45 8.77
N LEU A 18 16.19 -17.11 7.53
CA LEU A 18 15.94 -18.07 6.44
C LEU A 18 16.99 -18.07 5.30
N SER A 19 18.04 -17.26 5.35
CA SER A 19 19.03 -17.16 4.27
C SER A 19 20.34 -17.97 4.48
N CYS A 20 20.34 -18.97 5.32
CA CYS A 20 21.45 -19.92 5.45
C CYS A 20 21.01 -21.35 5.11
N ALA A 21 20.34 -21.55 3.97
CA ALA A 21 20.12 -22.86 3.40
C ALA A 21 20.72 -22.91 1.99
N GLU A 22 21.74 -23.76 1.89
CA GLU A 22 22.19 -24.49 0.71
C GLU A 22 22.76 -23.72 -0.49
N LYS A 23 24.09 -23.62 -0.53
CA LYS A 23 24.84 -23.80 -1.76
C LYS A 23 25.26 -25.28 -1.86
N GLU A 24 24.62 -26.01 -2.76
CA GLU A 24 25.12 -27.27 -3.24
C GLU A 24 26.44 -27.03 -4.01
N GLU A 25 27.55 -27.49 -3.47
CA GLU A 25 28.77 -27.72 -4.24
C GLU A 25 28.79 -29.16 -4.75
N ASN A 26 28.86 -29.27 -6.05
CA ASN A 26 29.00 -30.49 -6.81
C ASN A 26 30.40 -31.12 -6.53
N PRO A 27 30.52 -32.43 -6.25
CA PRO A 27 31.82 -33.06 -6.01
C PRO A 27 32.32 -33.70 -7.30
N ASP A 28 33.46 -33.21 -7.79
CA ASP A 28 34.28 -34.05 -8.66
C ASP A 28 35.75 -34.01 -8.30
N SER A 29 36.20 -35.23 -8.00
CA SER A 29 37.55 -35.77 -8.09
C SER A 29 38.68 -35.18 -7.24
N ASN A 30 39.10 -35.86 -6.16
CA ASN A 30 40.33 -36.62 -6.25
C ASN A 30 40.53 -37.57 -5.05
N SER A 31 41.10 -38.70 -5.36
CA SER A 31 41.46 -39.85 -4.56
C SER A 31 42.50 -39.56 -3.44
N GLY A 32 42.31 -40.18 -2.26
CA GLY A 32 43.45 -40.46 -1.42
C GLY A 32 43.22 -40.55 0.08
N GLN A 33 43.16 -41.74 0.58
CA GLN A 33 43.48 -42.21 1.93
C GLN A 33 42.58 -41.85 3.12
N GLY A 34 42.15 -42.94 3.75
CA GLY A 34 41.34 -42.96 4.95
C GLY A 34 41.95 -42.27 6.17
N GLY A 35 41.16 -41.42 6.75
CA GLY A 35 41.30 -40.91 8.10
C GLY A 35 39.96 -41.04 8.79
N ALA A 36 39.90 -41.83 9.87
CA ALA A 36 38.76 -41.92 10.76
C ALA A 36 38.31 -40.49 11.16
N GLY A 37 37.08 -40.14 10.82
CA GLY A 37 36.49 -38.85 11.23
C GLY A 37 36.53 -38.72 12.73
N SER A 38 37.41 -37.85 13.24
CA SER A 38 37.41 -37.45 14.63
C SER A 38 36.07 -36.78 14.97
N THR A 39 35.28 -37.42 15.77
CA THR A 39 34.16 -36.81 16.45
C THR A 39 34.75 -35.70 17.33
N GLU A 40 34.42 -34.44 17.03
CA GLU A 40 34.82 -33.29 17.83
C GLU A 40 34.12 -33.40 19.19
N THR A 41 34.81 -33.93 20.20
CA THR A 41 34.30 -34.02 21.58
C THR A 41 34.77 -32.80 22.36
N SER A 42 33.85 -32.21 23.12
CA SER A 42 34.14 -31.07 23.97
C SER A 42 33.60 -31.28 25.37
N THR A 43 34.34 -30.82 26.37
CA THR A 43 33.90 -30.72 27.78
C THR A 43 33.65 -29.27 28.17
N LYS A 44 33.82 -28.33 27.25
CA LYS A 44 33.65 -26.90 27.49
C LYS A 44 32.86 -26.24 26.37
N ILE A 45 31.99 -25.29 26.74
CA ILE A 45 31.25 -24.41 25.83
C ILE A 45 31.51 -22.97 26.22
N SER A 46 31.97 -22.18 25.26
CA SER A 46 32.08 -20.74 25.39
C SER A 46 30.89 -20.06 24.70
N ILE A 47 30.19 -19.19 25.41
CA ILE A 47 29.03 -18.41 24.92
C ILE A 47 29.32 -16.94 25.15
N ASP A 48 29.13 -16.14 24.10
CA ASP A 48 29.26 -14.70 24.14
C ASP A 48 27.83 -14.06 24.21
N CYS A 49 27.56 -13.23 25.22
CA CYS A 49 26.27 -12.51 25.29
C CYS A 49 26.29 -11.19 24.50
N ASN A 50 27.46 -10.76 24.01
CA ASN A 50 27.56 -9.55 23.22
C ASN A 50 27.11 -9.81 21.77
N ARG A 51 25.81 -9.63 21.57
CA ARG A 51 25.19 -9.63 20.23
C ARG A 51 24.76 -8.22 19.86
N PRO A 52 25.14 -7.69 18.69
CA PRO A 52 24.57 -6.43 18.23
C PRO A 52 23.07 -6.61 18.02
N GLY A 53 22.27 -6.04 18.90
CA GLY A 53 20.81 -6.05 18.84
C GLY A 53 20.25 -4.63 18.81
N ASN A 54 18.97 -4.49 18.53
CA ASN A 54 18.23 -3.23 18.70
C ASN A 54 17.61 -3.15 20.12
N GLU A 55 17.02 -2.00 20.45
CA GLU A 55 16.42 -1.73 21.79
C GLU A 55 15.21 -2.64 22.09
N ASP A 56 14.63 -3.30 21.10
CA ASP A 56 13.48 -4.20 21.24
C ASP A 56 13.86 -5.68 21.28
N GLU A 57 15.15 -6.02 21.29
CA GLU A 57 15.62 -7.41 21.29
C GLU A 57 15.82 -7.94 22.70
N ILE A 58 15.23 -9.11 22.98
CA ILE A 58 15.42 -9.82 24.25
C ILE A 58 16.76 -10.57 24.20
N THR A 59 17.72 -10.13 24.98
CA THR A 59 19.09 -10.68 25.00
C THR A 59 19.51 -11.11 26.40
N ILE A 60 20.59 -11.90 26.48
CA ILE A 60 21.30 -12.13 27.74
C ILE A 60 22.15 -10.88 28.01
N GLU A 61 21.75 -10.04 28.95
CA GLU A 61 22.44 -8.78 29.23
C GLU A 61 23.84 -8.99 29.81
N SER A 62 23.99 -9.96 30.71
CA SER A 62 25.26 -10.27 31.33
C SER A 62 25.27 -11.70 31.91
N TRP A 63 26.44 -12.23 32.09
CA TRP A 63 26.66 -13.49 32.80
C TRP A 63 26.81 -13.25 34.29
N ALA A 64 26.31 -14.20 35.12
CA ALA A 64 26.46 -14.16 36.55
C ALA A 64 27.11 -15.46 37.07
N GLU A 65 27.91 -15.34 38.14
CA GLU A 65 28.47 -16.51 38.85
C GLU A 65 27.34 -17.44 39.31
N GLY A 66 27.61 -18.74 39.23
CA GLY A 66 26.62 -19.76 39.65
C GLY A 66 25.64 -20.18 38.53
N GLN A 67 25.54 -19.45 37.45
CA GLN A 67 24.68 -19.85 36.31
C GLN A 67 25.13 -21.20 35.73
N THR A 68 24.16 -21.97 35.24
CA THR A 68 24.39 -23.28 34.60
C THR A 68 23.64 -23.35 33.27
N ILE A 69 24.19 -24.14 32.36
CA ILE A 69 23.51 -24.48 31.08
C ILE A 69 23.33 -26.00 30.99
N ARG A 70 22.42 -26.41 30.11
CA ARG A 70 22.17 -27.81 29.79
C ARG A 70 22.55 -28.08 28.35
N VAL A 71 23.23 -29.22 28.11
CA VAL A 71 23.54 -29.75 26.79
C VAL A 71 23.03 -31.18 26.69
N GLY A 72 21.96 -31.39 25.95
CA GLY A 72 21.29 -32.67 25.94
C GLY A 72 20.87 -33.10 27.35
N GLU A 73 21.41 -34.21 27.86
CA GLU A 73 21.18 -34.73 29.21
C GLU A 73 22.17 -34.18 30.26
N TYR A 74 23.22 -33.48 29.85
CA TYR A 74 24.28 -33.01 30.72
C TYR A 74 24.07 -31.59 31.22
N VAL A 75 24.40 -31.31 32.47
CA VAL A 75 24.35 -29.99 33.07
C VAL A 75 25.80 -29.52 33.36
N SER A 76 26.09 -28.29 33.05
CA SER A 76 27.41 -27.69 33.33
C SER A 76 27.65 -27.56 34.84
N LYS A 77 28.90 -27.47 35.24
CA LYS A 77 29.29 -26.95 36.56
C LYS A 77 28.78 -25.49 36.67
N PRO A 78 28.52 -24.99 37.88
CA PRO A 78 28.24 -23.58 38.10
C PRO A 78 29.34 -22.69 37.51
N LEU A 79 28.94 -21.64 36.78
CA LEU A 79 29.86 -20.68 36.17
C LEU A 79 30.69 -19.98 37.25
N SER A 80 32.02 -20.08 37.15
CA SER A 80 32.98 -19.54 38.10
C SER A 80 33.91 -18.50 37.48
N SER A 81 33.88 -18.33 36.18
CA SER A 81 34.77 -17.40 35.46
C SER A 81 34.03 -16.77 34.29
N ILE A 82 34.06 -15.44 34.26
CA ILE A 82 33.51 -14.60 33.23
C ILE A 82 34.61 -13.70 32.68
N ILE A 83 34.78 -13.66 31.35
CA ILE A 83 35.79 -12.81 30.69
C ILE A 83 35.05 -11.84 29.75
N GLY A 84 34.77 -10.64 30.25
CA GLY A 84 33.98 -9.64 29.56
C GLY A 84 32.56 -10.12 29.31
N THR A 85 32.14 -10.25 28.04
CA THR A 85 30.85 -10.75 27.62
C THR A 85 30.79 -12.27 27.42
N LYS A 86 31.93 -12.99 27.64
CA LYS A 86 32.02 -14.42 27.41
C LYS A 86 32.04 -15.22 28.70
N ALA A 87 31.24 -16.27 28.72
CA ALA A 87 31.21 -17.27 29.76
C ALA A 87 31.69 -18.63 29.22
N GLU A 88 32.53 -19.32 29.98
CA GLU A 88 32.98 -20.68 29.67
C GLU A 88 32.33 -21.67 30.65
N PHE A 89 31.43 -22.49 30.12
CA PHE A 89 30.74 -23.54 30.86
C PHE A 89 31.49 -24.87 30.74
N GLU A 90 31.85 -25.46 31.87
CA GLU A 90 32.56 -26.72 31.96
C GLU A 90 31.65 -27.87 32.36
N PHE A 91 31.81 -29.03 31.73
CA PHE A 91 31.06 -30.25 31.98
C PHE A 91 31.99 -31.38 32.47
N SER A 92 31.45 -32.29 33.28
CA SER A 92 32.16 -33.48 33.71
C SER A 92 32.24 -34.51 32.58
N GLU A 93 31.29 -34.50 31.68
CA GLU A 93 31.16 -35.42 30.56
C GLU A 93 31.61 -34.76 29.24
N SER A 94 32.02 -35.59 28.28
CA SER A 94 32.30 -35.12 26.94
C SER A 94 31.12 -35.41 26.02
N PHE A 95 30.83 -34.48 25.11
CA PHE A 95 29.75 -34.58 24.14
C PHE A 95 30.22 -34.15 22.75
N SER A 96 29.53 -34.64 21.73
CA SER A 96 29.85 -34.35 20.31
C SER A 96 28.75 -33.55 19.65
N ARG A 97 29.14 -32.73 18.68
CA ARG A 97 28.19 -32.00 17.83
C ARG A 97 27.49 -32.91 16.81
N PRO A 98 26.22 -32.71 16.47
CA PRO A 98 25.35 -31.61 16.92
C PRO A 98 24.77 -31.85 18.29
N PHE A 99 24.42 -30.77 19.01
CA PHE A 99 23.73 -30.83 20.30
C PHE A 99 22.79 -29.64 20.52
N ASN A 100 21.86 -29.81 21.47
CA ASN A 100 20.95 -28.74 21.90
C ASN A 100 21.49 -28.12 23.19
N VAL A 101 21.34 -26.80 23.33
CA VAL A 101 21.67 -26.04 24.56
C VAL A 101 20.40 -25.40 25.09
N LEU A 102 20.26 -25.36 26.41
CA LEU A 102 19.13 -24.73 27.11
C LEU A 102 19.61 -23.99 28.36
N MET A 103 19.07 -22.80 28.60
CA MET A 103 19.25 -21.99 29.80
C MET A 103 17.94 -21.27 30.15
N PRO A 104 17.52 -21.11 31.42
CA PRO A 104 18.13 -21.75 32.57
C PRO A 104 17.82 -23.26 32.60
N VAL A 105 18.62 -24.00 33.34
CA VAL A 105 18.44 -25.46 33.48
C VAL A 105 17.09 -25.82 34.08
N SER A 106 16.54 -24.97 34.94
CA SER A 106 15.21 -25.12 35.53
C SER A 106 14.06 -25.16 34.51
N ALA A 107 14.27 -24.59 33.30
CA ALA A 107 13.30 -24.68 32.22
C ALA A 107 13.23 -26.06 31.55
N TYR A 108 14.12 -27.00 31.84
CA TYR A 108 14.10 -28.34 31.27
C TYR A 108 13.00 -29.24 31.86
N ALA A 109 12.16 -29.76 30.99
CA ALA A 109 11.02 -30.62 31.32
C ALA A 109 11.12 -32.08 30.78
N GLY A 110 12.30 -32.47 30.27
CA GLY A 110 12.60 -33.80 29.75
C GLY A 110 12.58 -33.84 28.20
N GLY A 111 13.57 -34.51 27.59
CA GLY A 111 13.70 -34.62 26.13
C GLY A 111 13.81 -33.27 25.43
N ASN A 112 12.92 -32.98 24.49
CA ASN A 112 12.79 -31.68 23.84
C ASN A 112 11.75 -30.77 24.48
N LYS A 113 11.41 -30.98 25.74
CA LYS A 113 10.38 -30.19 26.43
C LYS A 113 10.99 -29.16 27.35
N ILE A 114 10.36 -27.99 27.40
CA ILE A 114 10.68 -26.92 28.32
C ILE A 114 9.44 -26.50 29.12
N ARG A 115 9.67 -25.89 30.26
CA ARG A 115 8.64 -25.29 31.12
C ARG A 115 8.75 -23.78 31.09
N ILE A 116 7.63 -23.11 30.89
CA ILE A 116 7.46 -21.68 31.11
C ILE A 116 6.61 -21.53 32.37
N GLU A 117 7.11 -20.82 33.37
CA GLU A 117 6.40 -20.63 34.64
C GLU A 117 5.16 -19.75 34.42
N ALA A 118 4.10 -20.00 35.20
CA ALA A 118 2.84 -19.25 35.13
C ALA A 118 2.96 -17.87 35.77
N GLU A 119 3.84 -17.73 36.75
CA GLU A 119 4.07 -16.49 37.47
C GLU A 119 5.51 -16.01 37.27
N ASN A 120 5.67 -14.72 36.93
CA ASN A 120 6.96 -14.06 36.71
C ASN A 120 7.91 -14.87 35.81
N PRO A 121 7.51 -15.19 34.56
CA PRO A 121 8.24 -16.10 33.70
C PRO A 121 9.65 -15.56 33.42
N VAL A 122 10.64 -16.44 33.55
CA VAL A 122 12.00 -16.19 33.10
C VAL A 122 12.13 -16.69 31.66
N VAL A 123 12.71 -15.89 30.76
CA VAL A 123 12.90 -16.29 29.37
C VAL A 123 13.83 -17.49 29.26
N PRO A 124 13.38 -18.64 28.74
CA PRO A 124 14.28 -19.70 28.35
C PRO A 124 15.01 -19.32 27.05
N PHE A 125 16.33 -19.55 27.04
CA PHE A 125 17.18 -19.41 25.86
C PHE A 125 17.62 -20.79 25.40
N ALA A 126 17.56 -21.03 24.10
CA ALA A 126 17.90 -22.32 23.51
C ALA A 126 18.70 -22.17 22.21
N ALA A 127 19.41 -23.25 21.84
CA ALA A 127 20.10 -23.33 20.56
C ALA A 127 20.22 -24.76 20.09
N TYR A 128 20.20 -24.97 18.78
CA TYR A 128 20.75 -26.13 18.09
C TYR A 128 22.13 -25.79 17.53
N VAL A 129 23.15 -26.54 17.91
CA VAL A 129 24.54 -26.24 17.56
C VAL A 129 25.07 -27.32 16.64
N GLY A 130 25.24 -26.98 15.35
CA GLY A 130 25.85 -27.84 14.32
C GLY A 130 27.38 -27.93 14.40
N LYS A 131 27.96 -28.78 13.53
CA LYS A 131 29.42 -28.89 13.44
C LYS A 131 30.04 -27.56 12.97
N GLY A 132 31.12 -27.13 13.63
CA GLY A 132 31.86 -25.92 13.27
C GLY A 132 31.14 -24.60 13.55
N GLN A 133 29.93 -24.62 14.11
CA GLN A 133 29.16 -23.40 14.40
C GLN A 133 29.45 -22.86 15.81
N PRO A 134 29.48 -21.53 16.01
CA PRO A 134 29.49 -20.93 17.34
C PRO A 134 28.18 -21.22 18.07
N VAL A 135 28.16 -21.11 19.39
CA VAL A 135 26.95 -21.27 20.21
C VAL A 135 26.29 -19.91 20.38
N TRP A 136 25.12 -19.77 19.81
CA TRP A 136 24.26 -18.61 19.99
C TRP A 136 22.93 -19.05 20.62
N LEU A 137 22.62 -18.52 21.78
CA LEU A 137 21.35 -18.79 22.46
C LEU A 137 20.30 -17.79 22.02
N GLY A 138 19.18 -18.30 21.48
CA GLY A 138 18.01 -17.50 21.16
C GLY A 138 16.89 -17.68 22.19
N PRO A 139 16.16 -16.62 22.54
CA PRO A 139 15.02 -16.72 23.46
C PRO A 139 13.85 -17.43 22.78
N VAL A 140 13.05 -18.15 23.58
CA VAL A 140 11.84 -18.86 23.09
C VAL A 140 10.54 -18.16 23.44
N CYS A 141 10.62 -17.05 24.18
CA CYS A 141 9.51 -16.13 24.43
C CYS A 141 9.70 -14.86 23.64
N GLY A 142 8.61 -14.12 23.42
CA GLY A 142 8.62 -12.74 23.02
C GLY A 142 8.11 -11.83 24.11
N GLY A 143 8.30 -10.55 23.98
CA GLY A 143 7.83 -9.54 24.90
C GLY A 143 6.67 -8.72 24.33
N ILE A 144 5.91 -8.12 25.20
CA ILE A 144 4.93 -7.07 24.89
C ILE A 144 5.28 -5.87 25.73
N ARG A 145 5.40 -4.73 25.09
CA ARG A 145 5.70 -3.43 25.69
C ARG A 145 4.54 -2.49 25.41
N ILE A 146 3.99 -1.87 26.45
CA ILE A 146 2.80 -1.03 26.35
C ILE A 146 3.07 0.30 27.02
N PRO A 147 3.07 1.43 26.29
CA PRO A 147 3.01 2.74 26.92
C PRO A 147 1.63 2.93 27.55
N MET A 148 1.59 3.35 28.81
CA MET A 148 0.36 3.47 29.58
C MET A 148 0.25 4.79 30.35
N LYS A 149 -0.99 5.27 30.50
CA LYS A 149 -1.39 6.33 31.42
C LYS A 149 -2.55 5.88 32.28
N GLY A 150 -2.77 6.52 33.44
CA GLY A 150 -3.83 6.16 34.37
C GLY A 150 -4.96 7.19 34.43
N GLY A 151 -6.21 6.74 34.49
CA GLY A 151 -7.39 7.56 34.68
C GLY A 151 -7.83 8.35 33.46
N TYR A 152 -8.33 9.54 33.69
CA TYR A 152 -8.81 10.47 32.65
C TYR A 152 -7.88 11.68 32.54
N THR A 153 -7.84 12.32 31.41
CA THR A 153 -7.03 13.54 31.17
C THR A 153 -7.28 14.56 32.28
N ASN A 154 -6.16 15.08 32.86
CA ASN A 154 -6.17 16.03 33.98
C ASN A 154 -6.68 15.47 35.35
N SER A 155 -6.74 14.16 35.54
CA SER A 155 -6.96 13.56 36.80
C SER A 155 -5.70 13.62 37.67
N ASP A 156 -5.86 13.79 39.01
CA ASP A 156 -4.75 13.66 39.97
C ASP A 156 -4.67 12.25 40.60
N ALA A 157 -5.52 11.32 40.15
CA ALA A 157 -5.52 9.94 40.63
C ALA A 157 -4.28 9.18 40.13
N THR A 158 -3.79 8.29 40.97
CA THR A 158 -2.71 7.35 40.68
C THR A 158 -3.17 5.92 40.85
N TYR A 159 -2.62 5.03 40.02
CA TYR A 159 -3.00 3.61 39.99
C TYR A 159 -1.72 2.77 40.03
N PRO A 160 -1.29 2.32 41.23
CA PRO A 160 -0.18 1.37 41.33
C PRO A 160 -0.65 0.01 40.86
N LEU A 161 0.02 -0.53 39.83
CA LEU A 161 -0.25 -1.86 39.31
C LEU A 161 0.37 -2.91 40.23
N ASP A 162 -0.36 -3.98 40.51
CA ASP A 162 0.08 -5.18 41.24
C ASP A 162 0.61 -6.22 40.23
N ARG A 163 -0.16 -6.53 39.21
CA ARG A 163 0.23 -7.52 38.19
C ARG A 163 -0.51 -7.38 36.88
N ILE A 164 0.06 -8.03 35.85
CA ILE A 164 -0.51 -8.21 34.54
C ILE A 164 -0.81 -9.69 34.31
N GLU A 165 -2.06 -10.05 33.98
CA GLU A 165 -2.44 -11.40 33.57
C GLU A 165 -2.71 -11.44 32.07
N VAL A 166 -2.17 -12.44 31.35
CA VAL A 166 -2.36 -12.61 29.92
C VAL A 166 -2.93 -13.98 29.58
N ARG A 167 -3.93 -13.99 28.69
CA ARG A 167 -4.60 -15.20 28.19
C ARG A 167 -4.75 -15.15 26.68
N GLY A 168 -4.56 -16.28 26.03
CA GLY A 168 -4.98 -16.44 24.63
C GLY A 168 -6.51 -16.53 24.53
N LEU A 169 -7.10 -15.81 23.57
CA LEU A 169 -8.57 -15.74 23.44
C LEU A 169 -9.21 -17.02 22.91
N ARG A 170 -8.46 -17.93 22.32
CA ARG A 170 -8.91 -19.27 21.94
C ARG A 170 -8.53 -20.34 22.96
N GLY A 171 -7.98 -19.95 24.10
CA GLY A 171 -7.51 -20.85 25.14
C GLY A 171 -6.19 -21.51 24.75
N GLU A 172 -5.33 -20.77 24.07
CA GLU A 172 -3.95 -21.17 23.81
C GLU A 172 -3.22 -21.40 25.13
N GLN A 173 -2.24 -22.30 25.13
CA GLN A 173 -1.40 -22.54 26.28
C GLN A 173 -0.44 -21.36 26.47
N MET A 174 -0.43 -20.76 27.66
CA MET A 174 0.41 -19.60 28.00
C MET A 174 1.56 -19.98 28.95
N SER A 175 1.42 -21.06 29.70
CA SER A 175 2.41 -21.52 30.70
C SER A 175 2.44 -23.04 30.77
N GLY A 176 3.33 -23.62 31.61
CA GLY A 176 3.48 -25.06 31.73
C GLY A 176 4.49 -25.66 30.77
N VAL A 177 4.27 -26.90 30.36
CA VAL A 177 5.23 -27.65 29.54
C VAL A 177 4.93 -27.51 28.04
N PHE A 178 5.94 -27.13 27.26
CA PHE A 178 5.89 -27.01 25.81
C PHE A 178 6.92 -27.97 25.17
N GLU A 179 6.61 -28.48 23.99
CA GLU A 179 7.58 -29.10 23.12
C GLU A 179 8.34 -28.01 22.34
N LEU A 180 9.68 -28.02 22.38
CA LEU A 180 10.55 -27.04 21.76
C LEU A 180 11.23 -27.63 20.51
N ASN A 181 11.08 -26.97 19.39
CA ASN A 181 11.92 -27.20 18.24
C ASN A 181 13.22 -26.36 18.34
N TYR A 182 14.33 -26.98 18.73
CA TYR A 182 15.59 -26.26 18.94
C TYR A 182 16.18 -25.61 17.68
N ARG A 183 15.73 -25.97 16.47
CA ARG A 183 16.21 -25.34 15.22
C ARG A 183 15.46 -24.05 14.88
N SER A 184 14.15 -24.07 15.05
CA SER A 184 13.26 -22.92 14.75
C SER A 184 12.91 -22.09 15.97
N LEU A 185 13.21 -22.58 17.18
CA LEU A 185 12.78 -22.05 18.48
C LEU A 185 11.26 -22.01 18.65
N ALA A 186 10.52 -22.72 17.80
CA ALA A 186 9.06 -22.79 17.87
C ALA A 186 8.60 -23.66 19.05
N LEU A 187 7.54 -23.20 19.70
CA LEU A 187 6.88 -23.86 20.84
C LEU A 187 5.60 -24.55 20.37
N THR A 188 5.34 -25.75 20.89
CA THR A 188 4.05 -26.44 20.74
C THR A 188 3.51 -26.77 22.12
N GLY A 189 2.32 -26.31 22.44
CA GLY A 189 1.67 -26.59 23.71
C GLY A 189 1.36 -28.07 23.88
N THR A 190 1.55 -28.61 25.11
CA THR A 190 1.31 -30.01 25.47
C THR A 190 0.31 -30.20 26.60
N GLU A 191 -0.18 -29.09 27.17
CA GLU A 191 -1.10 -29.08 28.32
C GLU A 191 -2.40 -28.35 27.98
N ASP A 192 -3.50 -28.78 28.59
CA ASP A 192 -4.83 -28.19 28.43
C ASP A 192 -5.54 -28.05 29.80
N SER A 193 -4.83 -27.56 30.81
CA SER A 193 -5.39 -27.24 32.11
C SER A 193 -5.77 -25.76 32.20
N PRO A 194 -6.71 -25.36 33.08
CA PRO A 194 -7.02 -23.95 33.26
C PRO A 194 -5.81 -23.11 33.71
N GLU A 195 -4.91 -23.69 34.49
CA GLU A 195 -3.70 -23.07 34.98
C GLU A 195 -2.71 -22.80 33.84
N SER A 196 -2.64 -23.66 32.86
CA SER A 196 -1.77 -23.47 31.67
C SER A 196 -2.27 -22.42 30.67
N LYS A 197 -3.50 -21.90 30.84
CA LYS A 197 -4.11 -20.90 29.95
C LYS A 197 -3.82 -19.47 30.36
N VAL A 198 -3.03 -19.25 31.40
CA VAL A 198 -2.69 -17.91 31.90
C VAL A 198 -1.20 -17.81 32.19
N ILE A 199 -0.66 -16.63 31.95
CA ILE A 199 0.66 -16.21 32.42
C ILE A 199 0.50 -14.87 33.18
N SER A 200 1.26 -14.66 34.22
CA SER A 200 1.14 -13.49 35.11
C SER A 200 2.53 -12.90 35.39
N THR A 201 2.63 -11.59 35.39
CA THR A 201 3.85 -10.85 35.74
C THR A 201 3.51 -9.79 36.80
N GLU A 202 4.25 -9.74 37.91
CA GLU A 202 4.17 -8.67 38.88
C GLU A 202 4.61 -7.33 38.28
N SER A 203 4.03 -6.23 38.76
CA SER A 203 4.36 -4.88 38.31
C SER A 203 4.39 -3.91 39.46
N ASP A 204 5.37 -3.05 39.50
CA ASP A 204 5.53 -1.95 40.46
C ASP A 204 5.27 -0.56 39.82
N VAL A 205 4.73 -0.56 38.59
CA VAL A 205 4.46 0.65 37.84
C VAL A 205 3.29 1.40 38.43
N VAL A 206 3.50 2.69 38.71
CA VAL A 206 2.44 3.60 39.17
C VAL A 206 2.00 4.47 37.99
N LEU A 207 0.77 4.28 37.55
CA LEU A 207 0.18 5.01 36.43
C LEU A 207 -0.50 6.30 36.93
N ASP A 208 -0.36 7.36 36.14
CA ASP A 208 -1.05 8.66 36.29
C ASP A 208 -1.45 9.25 34.95
N SER A 209 -2.26 10.31 34.96
CA SER A 209 -2.74 10.94 33.72
C SER A 209 -1.71 11.86 33.04
N LYS A 210 -0.60 12.19 33.71
CA LYS A 210 0.34 13.23 33.29
C LYS A 210 1.57 12.66 32.60
N SER A 211 2.03 11.49 33.05
CA SER A 211 3.24 10.85 32.54
C SER A 211 2.93 9.50 31.91
N GLU A 212 3.54 9.26 30.77
CA GLU A 212 3.53 7.95 30.12
C GLU A 212 4.51 7.03 30.84
N LYS A 213 4.06 5.84 31.16
CA LYS A 213 4.85 4.76 31.77
C LYS A 213 4.88 3.58 30.83
N GLU A 214 6.00 2.91 30.75
CA GLU A 214 6.15 1.69 29.97
C GLU A 214 5.92 0.47 30.87
N VAL A 215 5.05 -0.44 30.40
CA VAL A 215 4.75 -1.71 31.06
C VAL A 215 5.19 -2.83 30.14
N GLU A 216 6.03 -3.73 30.64
CA GLU A 216 6.61 -4.83 29.87
C GLU A 216 6.30 -6.19 30.52
N PHE A 217 6.05 -7.19 29.69
CA PHE A 217 5.88 -8.57 30.14
C PHE A 217 6.18 -9.56 29.02
N LEU A 218 6.40 -10.82 29.42
CA LEU A 218 6.79 -11.90 28.51
C LEU A 218 5.63 -12.86 28.27
N VAL A 219 5.54 -13.37 27.05
CA VAL A 219 4.59 -14.42 26.67
C VAL A 219 5.29 -15.44 25.76
N PRO A 220 4.79 -16.69 25.66
CA PRO A 220 5.31 -17.65 24.70
C PRO A 220 5.27 -17.07 23.28
N ALA A 221 6.36 -17.25 22.52
CA ALA A 221 6.39 -16.83 21.12
C ALA A 221 5.43 -17.69 20.28
N GLY A 222 4.67 -17.06 19.40
CA GLY A 222 3.69 -17.74 18.55
C GLY A 222 2.66 -16.82 17.94
N GLU A 223 1.75 -17.40 17.19
CA GLU A 223 0.59 -16.71 16.61
C GLU A 223 -0.63 -16.98 17.49
N TYR A 224 -1.30 -15.91 17.92
CA TYR A 224 -2.56 -15.94 18.68
C TYR A 224 -3.70 -15.52 17.75
N GLU A 225 -4.32 -16.53 17.10
CA GLU A 225 -5.31 -16.33 16.03
C GLU A 225 -6.43 -15.35 16.39
N SER A 226 -6.97 -15.41 17.60
CA SER A 226 -8.03 -14.50 18.07
C SER A 226 -7.50 -13.35 18.95
N GLY A 227 -6.17 -13.24 19.07
CA GLY A 227 -5.51 -12.24 19.92
C GLY A 227 -5.34 -12.68 21.38
N LEU A 228 -4.79 -11.77 22.18
CA LEU A 228 -4.56 -11.92 23.61
C LEU A 228 -5.53 -11.04 24.40
N ASN A 229 -6.02 -11.51 25.55
CA ASN A 229 -6.61 -10.68 26.59
C ASN A 229 -5.54 -10.36 27.63
N ILE A 230 -5.28 -9.08 27.83
CA ILE A 230 -4.30 -8.56 28.79
C ILE A 230 -5.08 -7.82 29.87
N LYS A 231 -4.96 -8.29 31.12
CA LYS A 231 -5.65 -7.72 32.28
C LYS A 231 -4.63 -7.05 33.17
N PHE A 232 -4.70 -5.75 33.29
CA PHE A 232 -3.91 -4.94 34.22
C PHE A 232 -4.67 -4.85 35.54
N ILE A 233 -4.07 -5.23 36.64
CA ILE A 233 -4.67 -5.29 37.98
C ILE A 233 -3.88 -4.36 38.89
N ALA A 234 -4.57 -3.42 39.53
CA ALA A 234 -3.99 -2.53 40.50
C ALA A 234 -3.99 -3.15 41.93
N GLU A 235 -3.20 -2.59 42.83
CA GLU A 235 -3.07 -3.05 44.24
C GLU A 235 -4.41 -3.04 45.01
N ASP A 236 -5.35 -2.16 44.65
CA ASP A 236 -6.69 -2.10 45.24
C ASP A 236 -7.65 -3.16 44.68
N GLY A 237 -7.18 -4.00 43.75
CA GLY A 237 -7.96 -5.04 43.08
C GLY A 237 -8.79 -4.54 41.89
N SER A 238 -8.80 -3.26 41.64
CA SER A 238 -9.40 -2.73 40.40
C SER A 238 -8.59 -3.20 39.17
N TYR A 239 -9.25 -3.30 38.02
CA TYR A 239 -8.58 -3.79 36.83
C TYR A 239 -9.10 -3.12 35.55
N TYR A 240 -8.27 -3.19 34.48
CA TYR A 240 -8.61 -2.84 33.12
C TYR A 240 -8.25 -4.01 32.18
N GLU A 241 -9.11 -4.32 31.21
CA GLU A 241 -8.86 -5.36 30.21
C GLU A 241 -8.59 -4.75 28.84
N TYR A 242 -7.46 -5.11 28.27
CA TYR A 242 -7.05 -4.78 26.90
C TYR A 242 -7.03 -6.04 26.04
N VAL A 243 -7.47 -5.95 24.79
CA VAL A 243 -7.48 -7.07 23.84
C VAL A 243 -6.64 -6.69 22.64
N THR A 244 -5.62 -7.50 22.31
CA THR A 244 -4.82 -7.30 21.09
C THR A 244 -5.63 -7.62 19.84
N PRO A 245 -5.21 -7.13 18.66
CA PRO A 245 -5.81 -7.52 17.38
C PRO A 245 -5.84 -9.05 17.18
N THR A 246 -6.77 -9.53 16.36
CA THR A 246 -6.78 -10.92 15.86
C THR A 246 -5.55 -11.20 15.00
N SER A 247 -5.13 -12.47 14.98
CA SER A 247 -3.89 -12.91 14.31
C SER A 247 -2.64 -12.20 14.85
N TYR A 248 -2.63 -11.98 16.17
CA TYR A 248 -1.53 -11.30 16.84
C TYR A 248 -0.31 -12.22 16.94
N VAL A 249 0.80 -11.82 16.31
CA VAL A 249 2.05 -12.60 16.31
C VAL A 249 2.99 -12.02 17.36
N VAL A 250 3.46 -12.87 18.27
CA VAL A 250 4.54 -12.55 19.21
C VAL A 250 5.83 -13.21 18.71
N PRO A 251 6.78 -12.45 18.16
CA PRO A 251 8.03 -13.02 17.66
C PRO A 251 8.92 -13.45 18.81
N ALA A 252 9.62 -14.56 18.66
CA ALA A 252 10.64 -14.97 19.62
C ALA A 252 11.78 -13.93 19.67
N GLY A 253 12.12 -13.48 20.86
CA GLY A 253 13.28 -12.63 21.08
C GLY A 253 13.09 -11.14 20.84
N ASN A 254 11.86 -10.68 20.58
CA ASN A 254 11.60 -9.25 20.41
C ASN A 254 10.40 -8.79 21.21
N TYR A 255 10.39 -7.51 21.55
CA TYR A 255 9.22 -6.84 22.10
C TYR A 255 8.33 -6.32 20.96
N ASN A 256 7.03 -6.62 21.07
CA ASN A 256 6.01 -5.92 20.29
C ASN A 256 5.56 -4.69 21.10
N VAL A 257 5.73 -3.51 20.53
CA VAL A 257 5.25 -2.26 21.13
C VAL A 257 3.80 -2.04 20.71
N LEU A 258 2.90 -1.95 21.69
CA LEU A 258 1.49 -1.64 21.47
C LEU A 258 1.25 -0.11 21.51
N PRO A 259 0.11 0.37 20.99
CA PRO A 259 -0.31 1.76 21.14
C PRO A 259 -0.49 2.16 22.61
N LEU A 260 -0.48 3.47 22.89
CA LEU A 260 -0.75 4.02 24.21
C LEU A 260 -2.10 3.52 24.76
N VAL A 261 -2.08 2.96 25.97
CA VAL A 261 -3.25 2.44 26.65
C VAL A 261 -3.56 3.28 27.91
N TRP A 262 -4.82 3.71 28.04
CA TRP A 262 -5.32 4.36 29.24
C TRP A 262 -5.93 3.33 30.20
N TYR A 263 -5.30 3.15 31.35
CA TYR A 263 -5.84 2.31 32.43
C TYR A 263 -7.06 3.01 33.05
N ARG A 264 -8.23 2.39 32.98
CA ARG A 264 -9.49 2.90 33.50
C ARG A 264 -10.15 1.81 34.34
N PRO A 265 -10.10 1.89 35.68
CA PRO A 265 -10.61 0.85 36.56
C PRO A 265 -12.06 0.47 36.28
N GLY A 266 -12.33 -0.82 36.11
CA GLY A 266 -13.67 -1.35 35.84
C GLY A 266 -14.16 -1.22 34.40
N GLU A 267 -13.37 -0.64 33.51
CA GLU A 267 -13.67 -0.56 32.09
C GLU A 267 -12.99 -1.69 31.32
N LYS A 268 -13.49 -1.92 30.10
CA LYS A 268 -12.91 -2.81 29.10
C LYS A 268 -12.71 -2.03 27.83
N GLN A 269 -11.68 -2.40 27.09
CA GLN A 269 -11.49 -1.85 25.76
C GLN A 269 -12.76 -2.10 24.91
N THR A 270 -13.28 -1.03 24.33
CA THR A 270 -14.38 -1.12 23.37
C THR A 270 -13.91 -1.85 22.12
N ARG A 271 -14.72 -2.76 21.62
CA ARG A 271 -14.42 -3.51 20.39
C ARG A 271 -15.67 -3.81 19.59
N ILE A 272 -15.50 -3.88 18.28
CA ILE A 272 -16.48 -4.45 17.35
C ILE A 272 -16.10 -5.90 17.09
N THR A 273 -17.09 -6.79 17.14
CA THR A 273 -16.93 -8.18 16.70
C THR A 273 -17.82 -8.45 15.49
N GLY A 274 -17.40 -9.38 14.66
CA GLY A 274 -18.17 -9.79 13.50
C GLY A 274 -17.60 -11.05 12.86
N ARG A 275 -18.23 -11.44 11.76
CA ARG A 275 -17.84 -12.60 10.97
C ARG A 275 -17.85 -12.24 9.49
N VAL A 276 -16.83 -12.69 8.78
CA VAL A 276 -16.80 -12.67 7.32
C VAL A 276 -17.10 -14.07 6.80
N LYS A 277 -18.08 -14.17 5.92
CA LYS A 277 -18.52 -15.41 5.27
C LYS A 277 -18.70 -15.18 3.78
N ASP A 278 -18.68 -16.25 3.01
CA ASP A 278 -19.08 -16.20 1.61
C ASP A 278 -20.61 -16.37 1.43
N THR A 279 -21.07 -16.26 0.19
CA THR A 279 -22.49 -16.44 -0.18
C THR A 279 -23.02 -17.84 0.06
N SER A 280 -22.17 -18.85 0.30
CA SER A 280 -22.57 -20.20 0.73
C SER A 280 -22.71 -20.32 2.25
N GLY A 281 -22.31 -19.27 3.01
CA GLY A 281 -22.25 -19.25 4.47
C GLY A 281 -20.94 -19.81 5.02
N SER A 282 -19.97 -20.19 4.17
CA SER A 282 -18.67 -20.68 4.60
C SER A 282 -17.81 -19.52 5.17
N PRO A 283 -17.03 -19.76 6.24
CA PRO A 283 -16.18 -18.72 6.81
C PRO A 283 -15.07 -18.33 5.84
N VAL A 284 -14.70 -17.03 5.83
CA VAL A 284 -13.57 -16.53 5.07
C VAL A 284 -12.49 -16.05 6.05
N ALA A 285 -11.41 -16.84 6.13
CA ALA A 285 -10.27 -16.55 6.97
C ALA A 285 -9.30 -15.55 6.33
N GLY A 286 -8.53 -14.82 7.15
CA GLY A 286 -7.46 -13.94 6.69
C GLY A 286 -7.93 -12.64 6.03
N VAL A 287 -9.21 -12.30 6.13
CA VAL A 287 -9.75 -11.02 5.65
C VAL A 287 -9.33 -9.91 6.58
N VAL A 288 -8.71 -8.86 6.05
CA VAL A 288 -8.39 -7.66 6.83
C VAL A 288 -9.67 -6.85 7.03
N VAL A 289 -9.95 -6.50 8.29
CA VAL A 289 -11.06 -5.64 8.71
C VAL A 289 -10.50 -4.41 9.38
N SER A 290 -11.00 -3.23 9.02
CA SER A 290 -10.50 -1.95 9.52
C SER A 290 -11.62 -1.02 9.97
N ASP A 291 -11.28 -0.09 10.88
CA ASP A 291 -12.11 1.05 11.27
C ASP A 291 -11.63 2.39 10.66
N GLY A 292 -10.59 2.35 9.83
CA GLY A 292 -9.94 3.54 9.27
C GLY A 292 -8.68 3.98 10.03
N LYS A 293 -8.36 3.34 11.15
CA LYS A 293 -7.14 3.56 11.93
C LYS A 293 -6.43 2.24 12.22
N THR A 294 -7.16 1.29 12.78
CA THR A 294 -6.66 -0.04 13.18
C THR A 294 -7.17 -1.09 12.20
N SER A 295 -6.34 -2.10 11.92
CA SER A 295 -6.72 -3.24 11.10
C SER A 295 -6.44 -4.56 11.81
N VAL A 296 -7.32 -5.55 11.59
CA VAL A 296 -7.20 -6.91 12.14
C VAL A 296 -7.51 -7.92 11.05
N LYS A 297 -7.12 -9.21 11.23
CA LYS A 297 -7.51 -10.29 10.32
C LYS A 297 -8.58 -11.18 10.93
N THR A 298 -9.46 -11.75 10.09
CA THR A 298 -10.36 -12.81 10.51
C THR A 298 -9.61 -14.10 10.78
N ASP A 299 -10.04 -14.83 11.81
CA ASP A 299 -9.55 -16.17 12.15
C ASP A 299 -10.05 -17.24 11.16
N ARG A 300 -9.65 -18.51 11.36
CA ARG A 300 -10.07 -19.64 10.49
C ARG A 300 -11.58 -19.87 10.43
N ASP A 301 -12.34 -19.39 11.42
CA ASP A 301 -13.79 -19.49 11.48
C ASP A 301 -14.47 -18.24 10.93
N GLY A 302 -13.68 -17.30 10.34
CA GLY A 302 -14.11 -16.06 9.76
C GLY A 302 -14.44 -14.97 10.78
N ASN A 303 -14.22 -15.18 12.07
CA ASN A 303 -14.53 -14.22 13.11
C ASN A 303 -13.40 -13.19 13.26
N TYR A 304 -13.76 -11.99 13.71
CA TYR A 304 -12.80 -10.94 14.06
C TYR A 304 -13.24 -10.20 15.31
N ALA A 305 -12.26 -9.58 15.97
CA ALA A 305 -12.47 -8.63 17.05
C ALA A 305 -11.57 -7.42 16.78
N LEU A 306 -12.18 -6.29 16.42
CA LEU A 306 -11.52 -5.04 16.09
C LEU A 306 -11.57 -4.13 17.31
N PRO A 307 -10.43 -3.83 17.97
CA PRO A 307 -10.35 -2.89 19.07
C PRO A 307 -10.63 -1.47 18.58
N LEU A 308 -11.32 -0.69 19.39
CA LEU A 308 -11.67 0.70 19.10
C LEU A 308 -11.13 1.63 20.18
N ALA A 309 -10.52 2.73 19.77
CA ALA A 309 -10.04 3.80 20.66
C ALA A 309 -11.00 5.02 20.56
N LEU A 310 -12.27 4.82 20.94
CA LEU A 310 -13.34 5.82 20.74
C LEU A 310 -13.11 7.16 21.47
N ASP A 311 -12.20 7.20 22.45
CA ASP A 311 -11.81 8.45 23.12
C ASP A 311 -10.89 9.32 22.27
N GLU A 312 -10.20 8.72 21.30
CA GLU A 312 -9.23 9.37 20.45
C GLU A 312 -9.72 9.49 19.01
N TYR A 313 -10.49 8.50 18.55
CA TYR A 313 -10.93 8.37 17.18
C TYR A 313 -12.33 7.75 17.10
N THR A 314 -13.23 8.40 16.36
CA THR A 314 -14.55 7.85 16.04
C THR A 314 -14.54 7.39 14.58
N PRO A 315 -14.71 6.08 14.31
CA PRO A 315 -14.77 5.58 12.94
C PRO A 315 -15.91 6.21 12.14
N THR A 316 -15.73 6.40 10.84
CA THR A 316 -16.83 6.69 9.92
C THR A 316 -17.43 5.38 9.38
N PHE A 317 -16.58 4.38 9.16
CA PHE A 317 -16.95 3.06 8.65
C PHE A 317 -16.21 1.94 9.37
N ILE A 318 -16.81 0.75 9.30
CA ILE A 318 -16.13 -0.54 9.47
C ILE A 318 -16.12 -1.20 8.10
N TYR A 319 -14.98 -1.67 7.63
CA TYR A 319 -14.84 -2.18 6.26
C TYR A 319 -13.81 -3.31 6.13
N VAL A 320 -13.87 -4.01 5.02
CA VAL A 320 -12.99 -5.15 4.72
C VAL A 320 -12.12 -4.90 3.49
N SER A 321 -10.85 -5.26 3.56
CA SER A 321 -10.00 -5.43 2.39
C SER A 321 -10.35 -6.77 1.73
N THR A 322 -11.05 -6.69 0.59
CA THR A 322 -11.56 -7.90 -0.10
C THR A 322 -10.39 -8.76 -0.59
N PRO A 323 -10.33 -10.07 -0.22
CA PRO A 323 -9.31 -10.98 -0.73
C PRO A 323 -9.48 -11.27 -2.23
N SER A 324 -8.41 -11.63 -2.91
CA SER A 324 -8.41 -11.84 -4.37
C SER A 324 -9.32 -12.98 -4.85
N GLU A 325 -9.58 -13.97 -4.01
CA GLU A 325 -10.47 -15.09 -4.27
C GLU A 325 -11.95 -14.70 -4.23
N TYR A 326 -12.24 -13.47 -3.81
CA TYR A 326 -13.59 -12.94 -3.62
C TYR A 326 -13.79 -11.59 -4.27
N THR A 327 -15.03 -11.18 -4.39
CA THR A 327 -15.46 -9.81 -4.66
C THR A 327 -16.52 -9.40 -3.64
N CYS A 328 -16.66 -8.11 -3.40
CA CYS A 328 -17.74 -7.61 -2.56
C CYS A 328 -19.06 -7.49 -3.36
N PRO A 329 -20.22 -7.49 -2.69
CA PRO A 329 -21.49 -7.17 -3.33
C PRO A 329 -21.46 -5.77 -3.97
N ILE A 330 -22.19 -5.62 -5.09
CA ILE A 330 -22.41 -4.34 -5.74
C ILE A 330 -23.85 -3.92 -5.44
N VAL A 331 -24.03 -2.84 -4.72
CA VAL A 331 -25.34 -2.29 -4.37
C VAL A 331 -25.49 -0.91 -5.03
N GLU A 332 -26.55 -0.72 -5.80
CA GLU A 332 -26.79 0.52 -6.54
C GLU A 332 -25.61 0.97 -7.41
N GLY A 333 -24.84 0.00 -7.97
CA GLY A 333 -23.69 0.26 -8.83
C GLY A 333 -22.37 0.50 -8.09
N VAL A 334 -22.36 0.47 -6.76
CA VAL A 334 -21.16 0.71 -5.93
C VAL A 334 -20.73 -0.57 -5.22
N PRO A 335 -19.42 -0.92 -5.23
CA PRO A 335 -18.88 -2.00 -4.42
C PRO A 335 -19.10 -1.75 -2.93
N THR A 336 -19.75 -2.71 -2.24
CA THR A 336 -20.15 -2.55 -0.83
C THR A 336 -19.34 -3.46 0.07
N PHE A 337 -18.14 -3.00 0.43
CA PHE A 337 -17.19 -3.67 1.33
C PHE A 337 -17.16 -3.04 2.73
N PHE A 338 -18.10 -2.15 3.04
CA PHE A 338 -18.12 -1.33 4.25
C PHE A 338 -19.51 -1.27 4.88
N LYS A 339 -19.56 -0.87 6.15
CA LYS A 339 -20.74 -0.49 6.90
C LYS A 339 -20.51 0.84 7.60
N ALA A 340 -21.45 1.76 7.50
CA ALA A 340 -21.36 3.04 8.19
C ALA A 340 -21.34 2.83 9.71
N TRP A 341 -20.49 3.55 10.42
CA TRP A 341 -20.36 3.47 11.88
C TRP A 341 -21.67 3.73 12.61
N LYS A 342 -22.45 4.71 12.16
CA LYS A 342 -23.78 5.02 12.74
C LYS A 342 -24.71 3.81 12.80
N ASP A 343 -24.53 2.84 11.90
CA ASP A 343 -25.31 1.58 11.88
C ASP A 343 -24.56 0.49 12.63
N ALA A 344 -23.26 0.33 12.36
CA ALA A 344 -22.40 -0.72 12.92
C ALA A 344 -22.32 -0.69 14.45
N GLN A 345 -22.24 0.49 15.07
CA GLN A 345 -22.19 0.66 16.52
C GLN A 345 -23.41 0.08 17.28
N ASN A 346 -24.54 -0.08 16.60
CA ASN A 346 -25.77 -0.62 17.17
C ASN A 346 -25.98 -2.11 16.83
N MET A 347 -25.08 -2.72 16.06
CA MET A 347 -25.13 -4.13 15.70
C MET A 347 -24.52 -4.98 16.80
N ARG A 348 -25.14 -6.12 17.08
CA ARG A 348 -24.54 -7.14 17.96
C ARG A 348 -23.31 -7.78 17.33
N SER A 349 -23.30 -7.89 16.00
CA SER A 349 -22.23 -8.47 15.18
C SER A 349 -22.19 -7.71 13.85
N VAL A 350 -21.02 -7.23 13.46
CA VAL A 350 -20.81 -6.50 12.20
C VAL A 350 -20.28 -7.49 11.16
N ASP A 351 -21.22 -8.22 10.54
CA ASP A 351 -20.87 -9.29 9.61
C ASP A 351 -20.74 -8.79 8.18
N PHE A 352 -19.83 -9.41 7.41
CA PHE A 352 -19.66 -9.18 5.98
C PHE A 352 -19.88 -10.45 5.19
N GLU A 353 -20.42 -10.29 3.97
CA GLU A 353 -20.61 -11.37 3.02
C GLU A 353 -19.82 -11.06 1.75
N LEU A 354 -19.00 -12.03 1.29
CA LEU A 354 -18.18 -11.93 0.10
C LEU A 354 -18.65 -12.92 -0.97
N ILE A 355 -18.48 -12.56 -2.22
CA ILE A 355 -18.89 -13.39 -3.36
C ILE A 355 -17.63 -14.09 -3.91
N PRO A 356 -17.56 -15.43 -3.94
CA PRO A 356 -16.42 -16.13 -4.52
C PRO A 356 -16.19 -15.74 -5.99
N ASN A 357 -14.98 -15.38 -6.35
CA ASN A 357 -14.59 -15.15 -7.73
C ASN A 357 -14.60 -16.46 -8.52
N THR A 358 -15.09 -16.40 -9.74
CA THR A 358 -15.08 -17.53 -10.67
C THR A 358 -13.90 -17.39 -11.64
N GLY A 359 -13.10 -18.44 -11.81
CA GLY A 359 -11.98 -18.45 -12.74
C GLY A 359 -10.63 -18.11 -12.13
N ASN A 360 -9.69 -17.68 -12.97
CA ASN A 360 -8.32 -17.36 -12.53
C ASN A 360 -8.25 -15.93 -11.96
N VAL A 361 -8.14 -15.83 -10.65
CA VAL A 361 -8.06 -14.54 -9.92
C VAL A 361 -6.81 -13.71 -10.27
N ASN A 362 -5.76 -14.38 -10.76
CA ASN A 362 -4.53 -13.71 -11.20
C ASN A 362 -4.63 -13.14 -12.63
N ARG A 363 -5.80 -13.30 -13.29
CA ARG A 363 -6.01 -12.84 -14.67
C ARG A 363 -7.20 -11.91 -14.75
N TYR A 364 -6.94 -10.63 -14.89
CA TYR A 364 -8.01 -9.62 -14.91
C TYR A 364 -7.66 -8.39 -15.75
N THR A 365 -8.69 -7.62 -16.08
CA THR A 365 -8.57 -6.29 -16.69
C THR A 365 -8.88 -5.24 -15.64
N LEU A 366 -8.08 -4.19 -15.57
CA LEU A 366 -8.23 -3.07 -14.64
C LEU A 366 -8.34 -1.76 -15.43
N TYR A 367 -9.46 -1.08 -15.32
CA TYR A 367 -9.65 0.25 -15.88
C TYR A 367 -9.21 1.31 -14.88
N MET A 368 -8.45 2.33 -15.35
CA MET A 368 -8.18 3.56 -14.61
C MET A 368 -8.81 4.73 -15.37
N ILE A 369 -9.66 5.48 -14.67
CA ILE A 369 -10.49 6.54 -15.23
C ILE A 369 -10.13 7.84 -14.49
N GLY A 370 -9.54 8.80 -15.19
CA GLY A 370 -9.19 10.09 -14.62
C GLY A 370 -10.36 11.07 -14.67
N ASP A 371 -10.62 11.75 -13.59
CA ASP A 371 -11.34 13.01 -13.46
C ASP A 371 -12.61 13.14 -14.34
N PRO A 372 -13.71 12.42 -14.08
CA PRO A 372 -14.97 12.65 -14.79
C PRO A 372 -15.47 14.09 -14.69
N GLN A 373 -15.29 14.72 -13.54
CA GLN A 373 -15.56 16.14 -13.22
C GLN A 373 -16.87 16.68 -13.81
N ILE A 374 -17.97 16.01 -13.53
CA ILE A 374 -19.29 16.42 -14.02
C ILE A 374 -19.82 17.68 -13.31
N ARG A 375 -20.63 18.43 -14.02
CA ARG A 375 -21.31 19.65 -13.58
C ARG A 375 -22.80 19.55 -13.78
N ALA A 376 -23.55 20.45 -13.17
CA ALA A 376 -24.98 20.52 -13.39
C ALA A 376 -25.34 20.70 -14.89
N ARG A 377 -26.41 20.01 -15.31
CA ARG A 377 -26.94 20.18 -16.67
C ARG A 377 -27.30 21.64 -16.93
N GLY A 378 -26.92 22.12 -18.09
CA GLY A 378 -27.18 23.49 -18.48
C GLY A 378 -26.31 24.54 -17.80
N ALA A 379 -25.32 24.15 -17.00
CA ALA A 379 -24.24 25.04 -16.54
C ALA A 379 -23.39 25.53 -17.75
N LYS A 380 -24.06 25.87 -18.85
CA LYS A 380 -23.49 26.44 -20.06
C LYS A 380 -23.24 27.92 -19.82
N SER A 381 -22.00 28.32 -19.92
CA SER A 381 -21.69 29.71 -20.24
C SER A 381 -21.64 29.81 -21.77
N ASP A 382 -21.67 31.05 -22.30
CA ASP A 382 -21.43 31.30 -23.76
C ASP A 382 -20.14 30.64 -24.29
N ARG A 383 -19.42 29.97 -23.43
CA ARG A 383 -18.07 29.44 -23.58
C ARG A 383 -17.99 27.92 -23.43
N ILE A 384 -19.04 27.23 -22.93
CA ILE A 384 -19.09 25.78 -22.81
C ILE A 384 -20.16 25.26 -23.76
N THR A 385 -19.74 24.61 -24.83
CA THR A 385 -20.61 24.13 -25.91
C THR A 385 -21.09 22.69 -25.72
N TRP A 386 -20.56 21.97 -24.71
CA TRP A 386 -20.87 20.56 -24.47
C TRP A 386 -21.27 20.32 -23.00
N ASP A 387 -21.99 19.23 -22.76
CA ASP A 387 -22.47 18.84 -21.46
C ASP A 387 -21.57 17.76 -20.84
N SER A 388 -21.00 18.00 -19.66
CA SER A 388 -20.10 17.07 -19.00
C SER A 388 -20.76 15.77 -18.56
N ILE A 389 -22.06 15.80 -18.29
CA ILE A 389 -22.85 14.59 -17.98
C ILE A 389 -23.00 13.73 -19.24
N ASP A 390 -23.23 14.34 -20.39
CA ASP A 390 -23.31 13.60 -21.65
C ASP A 390 -21.93 13.03 -22.03
N ALA A 391 -20.84 13.77 -21.83
CA ALA A 391 -19.49 13.27 -22.03
C ALA A 391 -19.15 12.08 -21.09
N MET A 392 -19.56 12.14 -19.84
CA MET A 392 -19.45 11.02 -18.91
C MET A 392 -20.28 9.81 -19.38
N LYS A 393 -21.51 10.02 -19.84
CA LYS A 393 -22.36 8.95 -20.39
C LYS A 393 -21.73 8.30 -21.62
N ASP A 394 -21.08 9.07 -22.48
CA ASP A 394 -20.35 8.57 -23.63
C ASP A 394 -19.15 7.71 -23.21
N MET A 395 -18.40 8.13 -22.19
CA MET A 395 -17.32 7.34 -21.58
C MET A 395 -17.85 6.01 -21.01
N PHE A 396 -18.92 6.02 -20.23
CA PHE A 396 -19.52 4.81 -19.67
C PHE A 396 -20.07 3.88 -20.75
N ARG A 397 -20.61 4.43 -21.84
CA ARG A 397 -21.03 3.64 -23.00
C ARG A 397 -19.85 2.90 -23.62
N GLU A 398 -18.74 3.59 -23.84
CA GLU A 398 -17.52 3.00 -24.37
C GLU A 398 -16.97 1.91 -23.42
N LEU A 399 -16.99 2.18 -22.10
CA LEU A 399 -16.54 1.26 -21.08
C LEU A 399 -17.37 -0.04 -21.08
N ARG A 400 -18.72 0.07 -21.19
CA ARG A 400 -19.61 -1.09 -21.33
C ARG A 400 -19.34 -1.89 -22.59
N GLU A 401 -19.19 -1.21 -23.74
CA GLU A 401 -18.90 -1.88 -25.01
C GLU A 401 -17.55 -2.60 -24.97
N HIS A 402 -16.53 -1.95 -24.42
CA HIS A 402 -15.21 -2.58 -24.29
C HIS A 402 -15.24 -3.77 -23.33
N SER A 403 -15.82 -3.61 -22.15
CA SER A 403 -15.86 -4.66 -21.12
C SER A 403 -16.71 -5.86 -21.54
N SER A 404 -17.78 -5.65 -22.32
CA SER A 404 -18.63 -6.74 -22.82
C SER A 404 -17.90 -7.72 -23.76
N ASN A 405 -16.80 -7.29 -24.37
CA ASN A 405 -15.97 -8.12 -25.23
C ASN A 405 -14.86 -8.87 -24.47
N ILE A 406 -14.72 -8.64 -23.15
CA ILE A 406 -13.72 -9.31 -22.33
C ILE A 406 -14.27 -10.66 -21.87
N THR A 407 -13.55 -11.73 -22.18
CA THR A 407 -13.91 -13.08 -21.79
C THR A 407 -12.76 -13.79 -21.10
N GLY A 408 -13.08 -14.69 -20.16
CA GLY A 408 -12.09 -15.54 -19.49
C GLY A 408 -11.17 -14.83 -18.50
N ARG A 409 -11.55 -13.62 -18.04
CA ARG A 409 -10.87 -12.88 -16.97
C ARG A 409 -11.84 -12.00 -16.20
N ASN A 410 -11.51 -11.70 -14.97
CA ASN A 410 -12.26 -10.75 -14.15
C ASN A 410 -12.05 -9.32 -14.67
N VAL A 411 -12.96 -8.43 -14.34
CA VAL A 411 -12.88 -7.01 -14.71
C VAL A 411 -13.08 -6.16 -13.46
N TYR A 412 -12.25 -5.15 -13.31
CA TYR A 412 -12.31 -4.16 -12.24
C TYR A 412 -12.10 -2.77 -12.82
N GLY A 413 -12.58 -1.75 -12.14
CA GLY A 413 -12.34 -0.37 -12.52
C GLY A 413 -12.07 0.52 -11.30
N MET A 414 -11.37 1.63 -11.54
CA MET A 414 -11.03 2.65 -10.55
C MET A 414 -11.23 4.03 -11.16
N VAL A 415 -12.03 4.88 -10.51
CA VAL A 415 -12.12 6.31 -10.80
C VAL A 415 -11.16 7.04 -9.87
N LEU A 416 -10.25 7.81 -10.44
CA LEU A 416 -9.11 8.44 -9.75
C LEU A 416 -9.46 9.81 -9.15
N GLY A 417 -10.66 9.96 -8.61
CA GLY A 417 -11.13 11.19 -7.97
C GLY A 417 -11.73 12.20 -8.94
N ASP A 418 -12.12 13.34 -8.39
CA ASP A 418 -12.80 14.42 -9.11
C ASP A 418 -13.99 13.91 -9.92
N ILE A 419 -14.89 13.17 -9.24
CA ILE A 419 -16.11 12.63 -9.83
C ILE A 419 -16.99 13.79 -10.31
N THR A 420 -17.08 14.81 -9.47
CA THR A 420 -17.76 16.07 -9.79
C THR A 420 -16.76 17.23 -9.86
N SER A 421 -17.19 18.36 -10.35
CA SER A 421 -16.44 19.63 -10.34
C SER A 421 -16.90 20.53 -9.18
N GLY A 422 -17.06 19.97 -7.97
CA GLY A 422 -17.67 20.66 -6.82
C GLY A 422 -19.19 20.70 -6.85
N TRP A 423 -19.84 19.96 -7.74
CA TRP A 423 -21.31 19.88 -7.90
C TRP A 423 -21.80 18.54 -7.35
N HIS A 424 -21.69 18.34 -6.02
CA HIS A 424 -21.94 17.06 -5.35
C HIS A 424 -23.36 16.53 -5.57
N GLU A 425 -24.36 17.41 -5.83
CA GLU A 425 -25.70 17.02 -6.19
C GLU A 425 -25.81 16.29 -7.53
N GLN A 426 -24.73 16.24 -8.32
CA GLN A 426 -24.66 15.49 -9.57
C GLN A 426 -24.09 14.07 -9.40
N ILE A 427 -23.64 13.68 -8.22
CA ILE A 427 -23.16 12.32 -7.96
C ILE A 427 -24.19 11.25 -8.36
N PRO A 428 -25.52 11.42 -8.11
CA PRO A 428 -26.52 10.46 -8.59
C PRO A 428 -26.49 10.18 -10.09
N GLU A 429 -26.17 11.16 -10.94
CA GLU A 429 -26.03 10.95 -12.38
C GLU A 429 -24.84 9.99 -12.71
N HIS A 430 -23.76 10.09 -11.95
CA HIS A 430 -22.61 9.17 -12.05
C HIS A 430 -23.00 7.77 -11.55
N ILE A 431 -23.65 7.66 -10.41
CA ILE A 431 -24.15 6.40 -9.84
C ILE A 431 -25.09 5.68 -10.82
N ASP A 432 -25.96 6.40 -11.50
CA ASP A 432 -26.86 5.81 -12.51
C ASP A 432 -26.08 5.19 -13.68
N GLN A 433 -24.91 5.70 -13.99
CA GLN A 433 -24.02 5.05 -14.97
C GLN A 433 -23.31 3.83 -14.37
N CYS A 434 -22.86 3.89 -13.12
CA CYS A 434 -22.24 2.76 -12.43
C CYS A 434 -23.19 1.54 -12.39
N LYS A 435 -24.48 1.73 -12.17
CA LYS A 435 -25.51 0.67 -12.20
C LYS A 435 -25.59 -0.08 -13.52
N THR A 436 -25.07 0.50 -14.60
CA THR A 436 -25.08 -0.11 -15.93
C THR A 436 -23.88 -1.03 -16.19
N LEU A 437 -22.91 -1.07 -15.27
CA LEU A 437 -21.74 -1.92 -15.37
C LEU A 437 -22.01 -3.29 -14.70
N ASN A 438 -21.31 -4.32 -15.17
CA ASN A 438 -21.38 -5.68 -14.63
C ASN A 438 -20.12 -6.10 -13.87
N PHE A 439 -19.31 -5.14 -13.46
CA PHE A 439 -18.07 -5.33 -12.70
C PHE A 439 -17.93 -4.23 -11.64
N PRO A 440 -17.18 -4.46 -10.56
CA PRO A 440 -16.98 -3.47 -9.52
C PRO A 440 -16.15 -2.29 -10.06
N LEU A 441 -16.71 -1.09 -9.95
CA LEU A 441 -16.05 0.18 -10.18
C LEU A 441 -15.80 0.86 -8.82
N TYR A 442 -14.55 0.88 -8.41
CA TYR A 442 -14.10 1.54 -7.19
C TYR A 442 -13.89 3.03 -7.43
N HIS A 443 -13.92 3.82 -6.37
CA HIS A 443 -13.79 5.27 -6.46
C HIS A 443 -12.76 5.77 -5.46
N LEU A 444 -12.02 6.79 -5.86
CA LEU A 444 -11.12 7.57 -5.05
C LEU A 444 -11.72 8.97 -4.87
N ILE A 445 -11.48 9.61 -3.74
CA ILE A 445 -11.88 10.99 -3.50
C ILE A 445 -10.86 11.94 -4.15
N GLY A 446 -11.34 13.00 -4.84
CA GLY A 446 -10.49 14.08 -5.38
C GLY A 446 -10.77 15.41 -4.69
N ASN A 447 -9.97 16.44 -5.01
CA ASN A 447 -10.12 17.74 -4.35
C ASN A 447 -11.46 18.43 -4.63
N HIS A 448 -12.12 18.15 -5.77
CA HIS A 448 -13.45 18.64 -6.06
C HIS A 448 -14.58 17.81 -5.45
N ASP A 449 -14.28 16.65 -4.89
CA ASP A 449 -15.25 15.81 -4.18
C ASP A 449 -15.32 16.14 -2.69
N HIS A 450 -14.33 16.90 -2.16
CA HIS A 450 -14.38 17.51 -0.84
C HIS A 450 -15.25 18.76 -0.82
N LEU A 451 -15.95 19.00 0.29
CA LEU A 451 -16.50 20.32 0.57
C LEU A 451 -15.36 21.24 1.01
N ILE A 452 -15.02 22.19 0.16
CA ILE A 452 -14.10 23.29 0.50
C ILE A 452 -14.99 24.51 0.73
N GLY A 453 -15.35 24.80 1.96
CA GLY A 453 -16.28 25.88 2.24
C GLY A 453 -16.22 26.36 3.67
N ASP A 454 -17.18 27.14 4.08
CA ASP A 454 -17.29 27.92 5.31
C ASP A 454 -16.47 27.40 6.49
N GLY A 455 -15.63 28.26 7.08
CA GLY A 455 -14.67 27.93 8.13
C GLY A 455 -15.20 27.19 9.37
N ASP A 456 -16.50 26.94 9.43
CA ASP A 456 -17.17 26.19 10.50
C ASP A 456 -17.30 24.70 10.20
N LEU A 457 -16.91 24.21 9.00
CA LEU A 457 -16.96 22.79 8.66
C LEU A 457 -15.84 22.01 9.38
N THR A 458 -16.20 20.85 9.92
CA THR A 458 -15.21 19.86 10.39
C THR A 458 -14.65 19.07 9.20
N VAL A 459 -13.48 18.49 9.38
CA VAL A 459 -12.84 17.61 8.36
C VAL A 459 -13.81 16.49 7.92
N ALA A 460 -14.49 15.85 8.87
CA ALA A 460 -15.47 14.79 8.56
C ALA A 460 -16.64 15.30 7.70
N GLN A 461 -17.13 16.51 7.96
CA GLN A 461 -18.17 17.11 7.12
C GLN A 461 -17.66 17.42 5.70
N GLY A 462 -16.36 17.70 5.57
CA GLY A 462 -15.72 17.90 4.27
C GLY A 462 -15.78 16.66 3.38
N HIS A 463 -15.71 15.48 3.97
CA HIS A 463 -15.72 14.19 3.25
C HIS A 463 -17.14 13.64 2.99
N GLU A 464 -18.15 14.11 3.73
CA GLU A 464 -19.51 13.55 3.72
C GLU A 464 -20.12 13.38 2.32
N PRO A 465 -19.98 14.32 1.37
CA PRO A 465 -20.58 14.17 0.04
C PRO A 465 -20.06 12.95 -0.72
N TYR A 466 -18.78 12.64 -0.59
CA TYR A 466 -18.16 11.45 -1.18
C TYR A 466 -18.54 10.19 -0.38
N GLU A 467 -18.31 10.20 0.93
CA GLU A 467 -18.48 9.04 1.82
C GLU A 467 -19.92 8.51 1.84
N LYS A 468 -20.88 9.38 1.67
CA LYS A 468 -22.31 9.02 1.57
C LYS A 468 -22.59 8.03 0.43
N TRP A 469 -21.85 8.09 -0.67
CA TRP A 469 -22.10 7.29 -1.87
C TRP A 469 -21.10 6.15 -2.04
N PHE A 470 -19.82 6.39 -1.72
CA PHE A 470 -18.72 5.50 -2.06
C PHE A 470 -18.09 4.81 -0.85
N GLY A 471 -18.42 5.24 0.38
CA GLY A 471 -17.88 4.67 1.60
C GLY A 471 -16.53 5.27 2.00
N PRO A 472 -15.63 4.49 2.61
CA PRO A 472 -14.39 5.01 3.17
C PRO A 472 -13.48 5.61 2.10
N ARG A 473 -12.83 6.72 2.42
CA ARG A 473 -11.88 7.42 1.55
C ARG A 473 -10.53 6.71 1.43
N ASN A 474 -10.13 6.01 2.49
CA ASN A 474 -8.93 5.17 2.51
C ASN A 474 -9.35 3.71 2.64
N TYR A 475 -8.92 2.87 1.71
CA TYR A 475 -9.22 1.44 1.72
C TYR A 475 -8.29 0.66 0.79
N SER A 476 -8.29 -0.66 0.94
CA SER A 476 -7.52 -1.55 0.08
C SER A 476 -8.35 -2.71 -0.46
N VAL A 477 -7.88 -3.30 -1.56
CA VAL A 477 -8.48 -4.48 -2.21
C VAL A 477 -7.37 -5.37 -2.75
N ASN A 478 -7.46 -6.68 -2.54
CA ASN A 478 -6.51 -7.62 -3.12
C ASN A 478 -6.99 -8.10 -4.49
N LEU A 479 -6.18 -7.95 -5.51
CA LEU A 479 -6.48 -8.35 -6.89
C LEU A 479 -5.38 -9.31 -7.39
N GLY A 480 -5.61 -10.61 -7.30
CA GLY A 480 -4.61 -11.61 -7.64
C GLY A 480 -3.34 -11.46 -6.80
N LYS A 481 -2.22 -11.17 -7.46
CA LYS A 481 -0.93 -10.93 -6.80
C LYS A 481 -0.66 -9.45 -6.50
N PHE A 482 -1.63 -8.59 -6.68
CA PHE A 482 -1.53 -7.17 -6.42
C PHE A 482 -2.35 -6.78 -5.21
N HIS A 483 -1.82 -5.86 -4.43
CA HIS A 483 -2.57 -5.17 -3.38
C HIS A 483 -2.83 -3.74 -3.87
N LEU A 484 -4.11 -3.43 -4.09
CA LEU A 484 -4.57 -2.11 -4.52
C LEU A 484 -4.95 -1.28 -3.30
N ILE A 485 -4.41 -0.09 -3.22
CA ILE A 485 -4.59 0.87 -2.13
C ILE A 485 -5.21 2.15 -2.70
N CYS A 486 -6.26 2.63 -2.08
CA CYS A 486 -6.85 3.94 -2.33
C CYS A 486 -6.57 4.86 -1.16
N LEU A 487 -6.05 6.05 -1.43
CA LEU A 487 -5.64 7.02 -0.43
C LEU A 487 -6.22 8.40 -0.76
N ASP A 488 -6.83 9.01 0.23
CA ASP A 488 -7.11 10.44 0.21
C ASP A 488 -5.80 11.20 0.45
N ASP A 489 -5.38 11.93 -0.55
CA ASP A 489 -4.15 12.74 -0.53
C ASP A 489 -4.45 14.25 -0.56
N ILE A 490 -5.68 14.64 -0.23
CA ILE A 490 -6.14 16.02 -0.21
C ILE A 490 -6.45 16.46 1.22
N ILE A 491 -5.63 17.34 1.74
CA ILE A 491 -5.78 17.90 3.08
C ILE A 491 -6.46 19.26 2.97
N VAL A 492 -7.73 19.34 3.35
CA VAL A 492 -8.53 20.57 3.26
C VAL A 492 -8.34 21.43 4.51
N ASP A 493 -8.05 22.71 4.31
CA ASP A 493 -8.10 23.74 5.32
C ASP A 493 -9.40 24.59 5.10
N HIS A 494 -10.43 24.30 5.87
CA HIS A 494 -11.72 24.96 5.74
C HIS A 494 -11.66 26.45 6.10
N GLN A 495 -10.80 26.84 7.06
CA GLN A 495 -10.65 28.24 7.45
C GLN A 495 -9.92 29.04 6.38
N ALA A 496 -8.88 28.49 5.79
CA ALA A 496 -8.15 29.13 4.70
C ALA A 496 -8.85 28.96 3.34
N GLN A 497 -9.92 28.15 3.26
CA GLN A 497 -10.60 27.76 2.01
C GLN A 497 -9.63 27.25 0.95
N SER A 498 -8.70 26.43 1.37
CA SER A 498 -7.60 25.91 0.54
C SER A 498 -7.37 24.42 0.81
N SER A 499 -6.57 23.80 -0.04
CA SER A 499 -6.11 22.43 0.16
C SER A 499 -4.59 22.34 0.02
N LYS A 500 -4.02 21.34 0.70
CA LYS A 500 -2.65 20.87 0.53
C LYS A 500 -2.68 19.44 0.04
N TYR A 501 -1.59 18.99 -0.54
CA TYR A 501 -1.43 17.62 -0.98
C TYR A 501 -0.56 16.84 0.00
N GLY A 502 -0.84 15.57 0.17
CA GLY A 502 -0.09 14.68 1.05
C GLY A 502 -0.98 13.77 1.89
N ILE A 503 -0.38 13.06 2.81
CA ILE A 503 -1.05 12.07 3.65
C ILE A 503 -1.07 12.60 5.08
N THR A 504 -2.22 12.61 5.75
CA THR A 504 -2.30 13.00 7.16
C THR A 504 -1.57 11.97 8.05
N ASP A 505 -1.27 12.33 9.29
CA ASP A 505 -0.66 11.37 10.24
C ASP A 505 -1.58 10.18 10.48
N GLU A 506 -2.90 10.40 10.57
CA GLU A 506 -3.92 9.36 10.75
C GLU A 506 -3.99 8.42 9.55
N ASP A 507 -3.99 8.96 8.32
CA ASP A 507 -4.04 8.17 7.09
C ASP A 507 -2.74 7.38 6.89
N LEU A 508 -1.61 7.94 7.31
CA LEU A 508 -0.33 7.24 7.29
C LEU A 508 -0.29 6.09 8.33
N GLU A 509 -0.94 6.28 9.48
CA GLU A 509 -1.08 5.24 10.50
C GLU A 509 -1.99 4.10 9.99
N TRP A 510 -3.12 4.44 9.37
CA TRP A 510 -3.96 3.45 8.70
C TRP A 510 -3.18 2.67 7.64
N LEU A 511 -2.43 3.36 6.78
CA LEU A 511 -1.64 2.70 5.73
C LEU A 511 -0.61 1.72 6.32
N ARG A 512 0.05 2.07 7.43
CA ARG A 512 0.93 1.14 8.13
C ARG A 512 0.18 -0.07 8.67
N SER A 513 -1.00 0.15 9.22
CA SER A 513 -1.87 -0.90 9.78
C SER A 513 -2.33 -1.89 8.71
N ASP A 514 -2.71 -1.40 7.53
CA ASP A 514 -3.10 -2.23 6.38
C ASP A 514 -1.90 -3.00 5.81
N LEU A 515 -0.80 -2.30 5.55
CA LEU A 515 0.43 -2.87 4.98
C LEU A 515 1.13 -3.87 5.92
N ALA A 516 0.85 -3.86 7.21
CA ALA A 516 1.39 -4.87 8.15
C ALA A 516 0.93 -6.30 7.81
N PHE A 517 -0.15 -6.43 7.05
CA PHE A 517 -0.67 -7.74 6.60
C PHE A 517 -0.26 -8.09 5.17
N VAL A 518 0.51 -7.24 4.49
CA VAL A 518 0.91 -7.40 3.09
C VAL A 518 2.38 -7.79 3.01
N PRO A 519 2.73 -8.96 2.46
CA PRO A 519 4.12 -9.36 2.29
C PRO A 519 4.92 -8.38 1.41
N GLU A 520 6.16 -8.08 1.74
CA GLU A 520 7.00 -7.13 1.00
C GLU A 520 7.29 -7.54 -0.46
N ASN A 521 7.18 -8.83 -0.79
CA ASN A 521 7.27 -9.31 -2.17
C ASN A 521 5.99 -9.12 -3.00
N THR A 522 4.96 -8.49 -2.45
CA THR A 522 3.73 -8.13 -3.15
C THR A 522 3.96 -6.94 -4.08
N HIS A 523 3.26 -6.93 -5.23
CA HIS A 523 3.19 -5.76 -6.08
C HIS A 523 2.07 -4.84 -5.60
N LEU A 524 2.34 -3.55 -5.44
CA LEU A 524 1.34 -2.57 -5.06
C LEU A 524 0.81 -1.81 -6.29
N ILE A 525 -0.51 -1.58 -6.30
CA ILE A 525 -1.16 -0.56 -7.11
C ILE A 525 -1.67 0.49 -6.13
N VAL A 526 -1.09 1.68 -6.14
CA VAL A 526 -1.48 2.77 -5.25
C VAL A 526 -2.20 3.84 -6.04
N CYS A 527 -3.41 4.16 -5.64
CA CYS A 527 -4.23 5.20 -6.23
C CYS A 527 -4.35 6.37 -5.26
N ALA A 528 -3.89 7.53 -5.67
CA ALA A 528 -4.06 8.80 -4.99
C ALA A 528 -4.48 9.85 -6.02
N HIS A 529 -5.26 10.87 -5.63
CA HIS A 529 -5.80 11.79 -6.64
C HIS A 529 -4.73 12.69 -7.24
N SER A 530 -3.88 13.29 -6.40
CA SER A 530 -2.80 14.16 -6.88
C SER A 530 -1.53 13.39 -7.23
N ASN A 531 -0.73 13.95 -8.12
CA ASN A 531 0.58 13.39 -8.43
C ASN A 531 1.62 13.84 -7.39
N MET A 532 1.84 13.04 -6.38
CA MET A 532 2.79 13.29 -5.30
C MET A 532 4.24 13.01 -5.68
N PHE A 533 4.50 12.26 -6.75
CA PHE A 533 5.84 11.86 -7.19
C PHE A 533 6.20 12.54 -8.51
N MET A 534 7.35 13.20 -8.53
CA MET A 534 7.86 13.95 -9.68
C MET A 534 9.15 13.30 -10.23
N THR A 535 9.58 13.74 -11.40
CA THR A 535 10.75 13.19 -12.10
C THR A 535 12.09 13.37 -11.38
N ASP A 536 12.18 14.37 -10.54
CA ASP A 536 13.35 14.68 -9.71
C ASP A 536 13.29 14.02 -8.32
N GLY A 537 12.37 13.07 -8.19
CA GLY A 537 12.09 12.40 -6.95
C GLY A 537 11.03 13.14 -6.14
N TYR A 538 10.87 12.70 -4.92
CA TYR A 538 10.00 13.31 -3.96
C TYR A 538 10.73 14.45 -3.24
N SER A 539 10.14 15.63 -3.22
CA SER A 539 10.67 16.78 -2.49
C SER A 539 9.57 17.52 -1.74
N GLU A 540 9.60 17.40 -0.43
CA GLU A 540 8.74 18.13 0.49
C GLU A 540 8.88 19.66 0.31
N ALA A 541 10.12 20.12 0.11
CA ALA A 541 10.43 21.54 -0.05
C ALA A 541 9.94 22.15 -1.37
N SER A 542 9.90 21.36 -2.45
CA SER A 542 9.48 21.83 -3.77
C SER A 542 7.97 21.72 -4.01
N ASN A 543 7.30 20.77 -3.33
CA ASN A 543 5.89 20.47 -3.59
C ASN A 543 4.96 20.69 -2.40
N GLY A 544 5.53 20.94 -1.20
CA GLY A 544 4.74 21.13 0.03
C GLY A 544 3.90 19.90 0.42
N ILE A 545 4.33 18.70 0.01
CA ILE A 545 3.61 17.45 0.25
C ILE A 545 3.77 17.03 1.71
N VAL A 546 2.65 16.91 2.41
CA VAL A 546 2.63 16.51 3.83
C VAL A 546 2.94 15.02 3.96
N ASN A 547 3.81 14.66 4.92
CA ASN A 547 4.23 13.28 5.23
C ASN A 547 4.81 12.46 4.07
N GLY A 548 5.18 13.09 2.98
CA GLY A 548 5.65 12.38 1.81
C GLY A 548 6.89 11.51 2.02
N PRO A 549 7.95 11.91 2.79
CA PRO A 549 9.08 11.02 3.08
C PRO A 549 8.64 9.75 3.82
N GLY A 550 7.74 9.85 4.78
CA GLY A 550 7.17 8.72 5.51
C GLY A 550 6.37 7.78 4.60
N TYR A 551 5.56 8.38 3.72
CA TYR A 551 4.80 7.66 2.71
C TYR A 551 5.69 6.91 1.72
N ALA A 552 6.67 7.59 1.12
CA ALA A 552 7.63 6.97 0.21
C ALA A 552 8.42 5.82 0.89
N ALA A 553 8.81 6.01 2.17
CA ALA A 553 9.53 5.01 2.95
C ALA A 553 8.72 3.71 3.19
N LEU A 554 7.39 3.81 3.27
CA LEU A 554 6.52 2.63 3.34
C LEU A 554 6.49 1.89 2.00
N LEU A 555 6.30 2.61 0.90
CA LEU A 555 6.13 2.01 -0.43
C LEU A 555 7.41 1.37 -0.97
N LYS A 556 8.58 1.94 -0.70
CA LYS A 556 9.86 1.42 -1.21
C LYS A 556 10.25 0.04 -0.71
N LYS A 557 9.58 -0.48 0.32
CA LYS A 557 9.82 -1.83 0.86
C LYS A 557 9.27 -2.95 -0.04
N TYR A 558 8.32 -2.62 -0.93
CA TYR A 558 7.59 -3.60 -1.71
C TYR A 558 8.28 -3.91 -3.04
N ALA A 559 8.03 -5.10 -3.58
CA ALA A 559 8.71 -5.59 -4.79
C ALA A 559 8.53 -4.65 -5.99
N LYS A 560 7.33 -4.10 -6.18
CA LYS A 560 7.01 -3.17 -7.25
C LYS A 560 5.83 -2.29 -6.85
N VAL A 561 5.88 -1.01 -7.21
CA VAL A 561 4.82 -0.03 -6.96
C VAL A 561 4.42 0.65 -8.26
N TYR A 562 3.15 0.55 -8.60
CA TYR A 562 2.50 1.29 -9.67
C TYR A 562 1.62 2.37 -9.03
N HIS A 563 2.06 3.62 -9.10
CA HIS A 563 1.34 4.74 -8.50
C HIS A 563 0.50 5.44 -9.56
N PHE A 564 -0.82 5.43 -9.38
CA PHE A 564 -1.78 6.06 -10.29
C PHE A 564 -2.35 7.33 -9.69
N ALA A 565 -2.48 8.37 -10.53
CA ALA A 565 -3.09 9.65 -10.14
C ALA A 565 -3.96 10.24 -11.27
N GLY A 566 -4.80 11.18 -10.93
CA GLY A 566 -5.57 12.05 -11.83
C GLY A 566 -5.12 13.50 -11.74
N HIS A 567 -6.05 14.41 -11.36
CA HIS A 567 -5.84 15.80 -10.95
C HIS A 567 -5.25 16.74 -11.99
N SER A 568 -4.17 16.36 -12.65
CA SER A 568 -3.49 17.24 -13.64
C SER A 568 -4.22 17.31 -14.98
N HIS A 569 -5.22 16.47 -15.18
CA HIS A 569 -6.00 16.31 -16.43
C HIS A 569 -5.17 15.90 -17.66
N SER A 570 -3.87 15.75 -17.52
CA SER A 570 -2.94 15.37 -18.59
C SER A 570 -2.26 14.04 -18.31
N SER A 571 -1.88 13.31 -19.37
CA SER A 571 -1.09 12.10 -19.21
C SER A 571 0.34 12.42 -18.78
N PHE A 572 0.82 11.70 -17.77
CA PHE A 572 2.21 11.73 -17.34
C PHE A 572 2.62 10.33 -16.92
N ASN A 573 3.73 9.81 -17.46
CA ASN A 573 4.26 8.52 -17.08
C ASN A 573 5.74 8.66 -16.78
N TYR A 574 6.19 8.03 -15.70
CA TYR A 574 7.57 8.06 -15.31
C TYR A 574 7.99 6.77 -14.60
N VAL A 575 9.13 6.25 -14.99
CA VAL A 575 9.77 5.10 -14.34
C VAL A 575 11.05 5.59 -13.68
N TYR A 576 11.16 5.43 -12.38
CA TYR A 576 12.36 5.84 -11.66
C TYR A 576 13.56 4.98 -12.09
N PRO A 577 14.75 5.60 -12.26
CA PRO A 577 15.98 4.89 -12.61
C PRO A 577 16.39 3.85 -11.56
N GLU A 578 17.16 2.84 -11.98
CA GLU A 578 17.61 1.75 -11.11
C GLU A 578 18.49 2.22 -9.93
N ASP A 579 19.17 3.35 -10.07
CA ASP A 579 20.00 3.97 -9.04
C ASP A 579 19.22 4.94 -8.11
N SER A 580 17.92 5.10 -8.34
CA SER A 580 17.04 5.90 -7.48
C SER A 580 16.63 5.13 -6.23
N GLU A 581 16.41 5.84 -5.12
CA GLU A 581 15.77 5.27 -3.93
C GLU A 581 14.35 4.76 -4.18
N LEU A 582 13.70 5.22 -5.25
CA LEU A 582 12.36 4.84 -5.68
C LEU A 582 12.39 3.91 -6.91
N SER A 583 13.48 3.17 -7.14
CA SER A 583 13.70 2.33 -8.32
C SER A 583 12.63 1.24 -8.53
N ASN A 584 11.91 0.87 -7.47
CA ASN A 584 10.77 -0.04 -7.55
C ASN A 584 9.46 0.64 -7.99
N MET A 585 9.45 1.97 -8.20
CA MET A 585 8.23 2.75 -8.45
C MET A 585 8.09 3.16 -9.92
N GLU A 586 6.84 3.13 -10.39
CA GLU A 586 6.38 3.72 -11.63
C GLU A 586 5.17 4.63 -11.34
N VAL A 587 5.13 5.80 -11.98
CA VAL A 587 4.06 6.79 -11.80
C VAL A 587 3.28 6.93 -13.10
N HIS A 588 1.97 6.89 -12.99
CA HIS A 588 1.03 7.00 -14.09
C HIS A 588 -0.06 8.02 -13.74
N VAL A 589 0.01 9.20 -14.31
CA VAL A 589 -1.07 10.19 -14.21
C VAL A 589 -1.99 10.01 -15.42
N ILE A 590 -3.26 9.81 -15.15
CA ILE A 590 -4.26 9.50 -16.15
C ILE A 590 -4.96 10.77 -16.59
N ALA A 591 -4.95 11.01 -17.86
CA ALA A 591 -5.63 12.15 -18.46
C ALA A 591 -7.13 12.11 -18.19
N ARG A 592 -7.76 13.28 -18.14
CA ARG A 592 -9.18 13.43 -17.93
C ARG A 592 -10.02 12.67 -18.94
N ALA A 593 -10.90 11.81 -18.47
CA ALA A 593 -11.66 10.87 -19.30
C ALA A 593 -12.74 11.56 -20.16
N THR A 594 -13.18 12.76 -19.76
CA THR A 594 -14.27 13.50 -20.42
C THR A 594 -13.83 14.68 -21.28
N GLY A 595 -12.52 14.84 -21.52
CA GLY A 595 -11.96 15.94 -22.28
C GLY A 595 -11.65 17.19 -21.45
N ILE A 596 -11.25 18.29 -22.10
CA ILE A 596 -10.91 19.55 -21.41
C ILE A 596 -12.18 20.21 -20.87
N LEU A 597 -12.18 20.49 -19.59
CA LEU A 597 -13.35 20.89 -18.81
C LEU A 597 -14.24 22.00 -19.40
N GLN A 598 -13.69 22.91 -20.16
CA GLN A 598 -14.40 24.08 -20.67
C GLN A 598 -14.26 24.28 -22.16
N LEU A 599 -13.47 23.48 -22.82
CA LEU A 599 -12.94 23.82 -24.11
C LEU A 599 -13.19 22.79 -25.19
N ASN A 600 -13.07 21.51 -24.83
CA ASN A 600 -13.05 20.45 -25.84
C ASN A 600 -13.47 19.10 -25.25
N GLU A 601 -14.39 18.45 -25.91
CA GLU A 601 -14.87 17.11 -25.56
C GLU A 601 -14.06 15.97 -26.21
N TRP A 602 -13.01 16.28 -26.98
CA TRP A 602 -12.22 15.30 -27.75
C TRP A 602 -10.89 14.93 -27.11
N ILE A 603 -10.24 15.91 -26.52
CA ILE A 603 -8.90 15.77 -25.95
C ILE A 603 -8.86 16.28 -24.53
N ALA A 604 -7.98 15.69 -23.75
CA ALA A 604 -7.60 16.15 -22.42
C ALA A 604 -6.41 17.13 -22.52
N ASP A 605 -6.04 17.72 -21.39
CA ASP A 605 -4.87 18.59 -21.33
C ASP A 605 -3.61 17.84 -21.79
N GLY A 606 -2.70 18.53 -22.47
CA GLY A 606 -1.50 17.92 -23.08
C GLY A 606 -1.77 17.13 -24.36
N GLY A 607 -3.00 17.17 -24.90
CA GLY A 607 -3.35 16.58 -26.19
C GLY A 607 -3.62 15.06 -26.16
N THR A 608 -3.79 14.46 -25.00
CA THR A 608 -4.22 13.05 -24.91
C THR A 608 -5.69 12.95 -25.34
N PRO A 609 -6.05 12.06 -26.27
CA PRO A 609 -7.45 11.86 -26.64
C PRO A 609 -8.27 11.42 -25.42
N LYS A 610 -9.52 11.90 -25.31
CA LYS A 610 -10.39 11.43 -24.24
C LYS A 610 -10.57 9.92 -24.26
N GLY A 611 -10.56 9.29 -23.11
CA GLY A 611 -10.59 7.84 -23.00
C GLY A 611 -10.23 7.38 -21.60
N PHE A 612 -9.77 6.18 -21.49
CA PHE A 612 -9.36 5.59 -20.24
C PHE A 612 -8.19 4.61 -20.41
N PHE A 613 -7.46 4.40 -19.35
CA PHE A 613 -6.38 3.44 -19.29
C PHE A 613 -6.95 2.02 -19.12
N VAL A 614 -6.43 1.06 -19.86
CA VAL A 614 -6.80 -0.36 -19.80
C VAL A 614 -5.57 -1.16 -19.43
N GLY A 615 -5.53 -1.63 -18.19
CA GLY A 615 -4.52 -2.54 -17.68
C GLY A 615 -4.93 -3.99 -17.88
N GLU A 616 -4.00 -4.82 -18.35
CA GLU A 616 -4.18 -6.26 -18.46
C GLU A 616 -3.16 -6.96 -17.56
N ILE A 617 -3.66 -7.67 -16.57
CA ILE A 617 -2.85 -8.39 -15.59
C ILE A 617 -2.95 -9.91 -15.84
N ASP A 618 -1.79 -10.60 -15.80
CA ASP A 618 -1.68 -12.04 -15.85
C ASP A 618 -0.53 -12.50 -14.92
N GLY A 619 -0.87 -12.95 -13.73
CA GLY A 619 0.08 -13.18 -12.64
C GLY A 619 0.69 -11.88 -12.14
N GLU A 620 2.01 -11.73 -12.29
CA GLU A 620 2.76 -10.50 -11.97
C GLU A 620 2.97 -9.59 -13.18
N LYS A 621 2.64 -10.10 -14.37
CA LYS A 621 2.76 -9.33 -15.59
C LYS A 621 1.64 -8.31 -15.69
N PHE A 622 1.98 -7.03 -15.73
CA PHE A 622 1.09 -5.92 -15.92
C PHE A 622 1.44 -5.20 -17.22
N THR A 623 0.50 -5.22 -18.18
CA THR A 623 0.60 -4.51 -19.46
C THR A 623 -0.58 -3.57 -19.61
N TRP A 624 -0.45 -2.52 -20.41
CA TRP A 624 -1.51 -1.52 -20.55
C TRP A 624 -1.52 -0.85 -21.91
N LYS A 625 -2.66 -0.21 -22.19
CA LYS A 625 -2.91 0.57 -23.38
C LYS A 625 -3.93 1.67 -23.08
N TRP A 626 -3.99 2.67 -23.92
CA TRP A 626 -5.05 3.67 -23.89
C TRP A 626 -6.23 3.21 -24.74
N HIS A 627 -7.45 3.39 -24.24
CA HIS A 627 -8.67 3.15 -25.00
C HIS A 627 -9.41 4.45 -25.21
N LEU A 628 -9.71 4.78 -26.47
CA LEU A 628 -10.38 6.02 -26.87
C LEU A 628 -11.87 5.95 -26.60
N THR A 629 -12.47 7.02 -26.09
CA THR A 629 -13.92 7.21 -26.13
C THR A 629 -14.32 7.74 -27.49
N LYS A 630 -14.96 6.89 -28.29
CA LYS A 630 -15.36 7.20 -29.68
C LYS A 630 -16.60 8.07 -29.77
N TYR A 631 -17.41 8.07 -28.74
CA TYR A 631 -18.68 8.79 -28.69
C TYR A 631 -18.47 10.26 -28.30
N VAL A 632 -19.28 11.11 -28.89
CA VAL A 632 -19.32 12.54 -28.62
C VAL A 632 -20.78 12.98 -28.59
N SER A 633 -21.24 13.44 -27.41
CA SER A 633 -22.62 13.87 -27.19
C SER A 633 -23.66 12.83 -27.66
N GLY A 634 -23.39 11.54 -27.37
CA GLY A 634 -24.27 10.42 -27.73
C GLY A 634 -24.21 9.94 -29.17
N GLU A 635 -23.48 10.61 -30.04
CA GLU A 635 -23.30 10.23 -31.44
C GLU A 635 -21.93 9.61 -31.67
N TYR A 636 -21.86 8.58 -32.53
CA TYR A 636 -20.59 8.02 -32.97
C TYR A 636 -19.98 8.94 -34.06
N LYS A 637 -19.04 9.78 -33.64
CA LYS A 637 -18.37 10.75 -34.53
C LYS A 637 -16.93 10.37 -34.90
N CYS A 638 -16.38 9.33 -34.30
CA CYS A 638 -15.01 8.91 -34.55
C CYS A 638 -14.97 7.72 -35.51
N SER A 639 -14.32 7.87 -36.65
CA SER A 639 -14.13 6.80 -37.62
C SER A 639 -13.01 5.81 -37.25
N ILE A 640 -12.49 5.86 -36.06
CA ILE A 640 -11.43 5.00 -35.56
C ILE A 640 -12.02 3.63 -35.19
N PRO A 641 -11.47 2.52 -35.70
CA PRO A 641 -11.99 1.18 -35.41
C PRO A 641 -12.00 0.84 -33.94
N PRO A 642 -12.94 0.02 -33.43
CA PRO A 642 -13.00 -0.40 -32.04
C PRO A 642 -11.71 -1.06 -31.51
N SER A 643 -10.92 -1.71 -32.37
CA SER A 643 -9.64 -2.31 -32.02
C SER A 643 -8.51 -1.29 -31.78
N TYR A 644 -8.80 -0.03 -31.95
CA TYR A 644 -7.83 1.04 -31.90
C TYR A 644 -7.63 1.53 -30.46
N THR A 645 -6.51 1.24 -29.87
CA THR A 645 -6.32 1.45 -28.44
C THR A 645 -5.25 2.46 -28.08
N TYR A 646 -4.31 2.74 -28.97
CA TYR A 646 -3.27 3.72 -28.72
C TYR A 646 -2.54 4.06 -30.01
N ARG A 647 -2.34 5.34 -30.32
CA ARG A 647 -1.44 5.79 -31.36
C ARG A 647 -0.81 7.14 -30.99
N PRO A 648 0.47 7.36 -31.36
CA PRO A 648 1.10 8.66 -31.17
C PRO A 648 0.40 9.74 -31.99
N TRP A 649 0.31 10.92 -31.42
CA TRP A 649 -0.09 12.12 -32.12
C TRP A 649 1.10 12.69 -32.87
N ILE A 650 0.86 13.14 -34.08
CA ILE A 650 1.88 13.72 -34.93
C ILE A 650 1.42 15.08 -35.40
N TYR A 651 2.28 16.07 -35.24
CA TYR A 651 2.09 17.41 -35.71
C TYR A 651 3.00 17.69 -36.89
N ASN A 652 2.50 18.42 -37.81
CA ASN A 652 3.29 18.97 -38.87
C ASN A 652 2.73 20.32 -39.27
N ASN A 653 3.55 21.40 -39.26
CA ASN A 653 3.25 22.72 -39.80
C ASN A 653 1.78 22.96 -40.15
N GLY A 654 0.88 22.64 -39.27
CA GLY A 654 -0.48 22.89 -39.50
C GLY A 654 -1.42 21.71 -39.57
N VAL A 655 -1.03 20.47 -39.35
CA VAL A 655 -1.94 19.31 -39.39
C VAL A 655 -1.76 18.38 -38.19
N ALA A 656 -2.82 18.14 -37.43
CA ALA A 656 -2.85 17.15 -36.39
C ALA A 656 -3.38 15.82 -36.89
N TYR A 657 -2.72 14.73 -36.54
CA TYR A 657 -3.11 13.39 -36.94
C TYR A 657 -3.36 12.53 -35.71
N ILE A 658 -4.44 11.76 -35.73
CA ILE A 658 -4.60 10.59 -34.87
C ILE A 658 -4.34 9.36 -35.73
N GLY A 659 -3.21 8.70 -35.49
CA GLY A 659 -2.82 7.55 -36.27
C GLY A 659 -2.56 7.90 -37.75
N ASP A 660 -3.11 7.10 -38.67
CA ASP A 660 -2.92 7.26 -40.12
C ASP A 660 -3.94 8.20 -40.76
N LYS A 661 -4.78 8.86 -39.94
CA LYS A 661 -5.86 9.70 -40.48
C LYS A 661 -5.73 11.13 -39.98
N VAL A 662 -5.93 12.06 -40.89
CA VAL A 662 -6.26 13.45 -40.56
C VAL A 662 -7.59 13.42 -39.81
N LEU A 663 -7.66 14.08 -38.67
CA LEU A 663 -8.89 14.12 -37.89
C LEU A 663 -10.07 14.75 -38.64
N ASP A 664 -9.77 15.69 -39.49
CA ASP A 664 -10.68 16.32 -40.48
C ASP A 664 -9.87 17.03 -41.54
N ASP A 665 -10.19 16.82 -42.81
CA ASP A 665 -9.57 17.54 -43.95
C ASP A 665 -9.82 19.05 -43.92
N SER A 666 -10.84 19.50 -43.17
CA SER A 666 -11.14 20.92 -42.94
C SER A 666 -10.26 21.60 -41.90
N VAL A 667 -9.48 20.79 -41.17
CA VAL A 667 -8.71 21.23 -40.03
C VAL A 667 -7.26 21.45 -40.45
N GLN A 668 -7.00 22.53 -41.16
CA GLN A 668 -5.66 23.04 -41.36
C GLN A 668 -5.24 23.88 -40.17
N LEU A 669 -4.14 23.47 -39.50
CA LEU A 669 -3.51 24.34 -38.50
C LEU A 669 -3.14 25.66 -39.21
N ARG A 670 -3.76 26.74 -38.76
CA ARG A 670 -3.33 28.06 -39.21
C ARG A 670 -1.94 28.29 -38.63
N THR A 671 -0.98 28.58 -39.52
CA THR A 671 0.30 29.14 -39.09
C THR A 671 0.03 30.33 -38.18
N TYR A 672 0.54 30.25 -36.96
CA TYR A 672 0.40 31.29 -35.96
C TYR A 672 1.06 32.57 -36.46
N GLU A 673 0.26 33.57 -36.84
CA GLU A 673 0.77 34.91 -37.18
C GLU A 673 1.34 35.53 -35.87
N GLY A 674 2.65 35.47 -35.74
CA GLY A 674 3.40 36.13 -34.64
C GLY A 674 4.09 35.22 -33.64
N GLY A 675 3.94 33.90 -33.71
CA GLY A 675 4.69 32.94 -32.90
C GLY A 675 5.61 32.10 -33.76
N THR A 676 6.88 32.20 -33.55
CA THR A 676 7.87 31.42 -34.31
C THR A 676 7.86 29.98 -33.82
N TYR A 677 7.19 29.09 -34.56
CA TYR A 677 7.74 27.75 -34.62
C TYR A 677 9.16 27.86 -35.19
N PRO A 678 10.12 27.15 -34.62
CA PRO A 678 11.38 26.98 -35.29
C PRO A 678 11.03 26.29 -36.62
N ASP A 679 11.01 27.03 -37.74
CA ASP A 679 10.66 26.51 -39.05
C ASP A 679 11.33 25.17 -39.32
N GLY A 680 10.54 24.18 -39.68
CA GLY A 680 10.99 22.88 -40.09
C GLY A 680 11.14 21.82 -39.00
N PHE A 681 10.59 21.95 -37.80
CA PHE A 681 10.47 20.83 -36.90
C PHE A 681 9.21 19.99 -37.17
N VAL A 682 9.37 18.68 -37.06
CA VAL A 682 8.28 17.70 -36.99
C VAL A 682 8.11 17.29 -35.56
N TYR A 683 6.88 17.34 -35.03
CA TYR A 683 6.53 17.01 -33.67
C TYR A 683 5.75 15.72 -33.59
N ALA A 684 5.92 14.96 -32.50
CA ALA A 684 5.13 13.78 -32.15
C ALA A 684 4.74 13.80 -30.69
N ASN A 685 3.45 13.69 -30.44
CA ASN A 685 2.92 13.55 -29.08
C ASN A 685 2.63 12.07 -28.80
N ILE A 686 3.34 11.47 -27.85
CA ILE A 686 3.27 10.04 -27.52
C ILE A 686 2.79 9.91 -26.07
N PHE A 687 1.52 10.17 -25.84
CA PHE A 687 0.91 10.45 -24.53
C PHE A 687 0.99 9.34 -23.47
N LEU A 688 1.34 8.08 -23.82
CA LEU A 688 1.66 7.03 -22.84
C LEU A 688 3.16 6.72 -22.74
N TYR A 689 4.02 7.54 -23.32
CA TYR A 689 5.47 7.33 -23.28
C TYR A 689 6.01 7.32 -21.85
N ASP A 690 6.87 6.37 -21.57
CA ASP A 690 7.70 6.30 -20.36
C ASP A 690 9.15 5.95 -20.71
N GLU A 691 10.04 5.93 -19.71
CA GLU A 691 11.48 5.74 -19.87
C GLU A 691 11.89 4.33 -20.38
N LYS A 692 10.96 3.37 -20.38
CA LYS A 692 11.19 2.01 -20.90
C LYS A 692 10.77 1.82 -22.37
N TRP A 693 10.21 2.85 -22.98
CA TRP A 693 9.92 2.83 -24.41
C TRP A 693 11.19 2.97 -25.25
N GLY A 694 11.14 2.47 -26.47
CA GLY A 694 12.21 2.67 -27.45
C GLY A 694 12.33 4.13 -27.92
N ASP A 695 13.42 4.41 -28.62
CA ASP A 695 13.65 5.70 -29.25
C ASP A 695 12.57 6.01 -30.31
N VAL A 696 12.21 7.29 -30.40
CA VAL A 696 11.28 7.80 -31.40
C VAL A 696 12.03 8.21 -32.63
N TYR A 697 11.60 7.74 -33.81
CA TYR A 697 12.23 8.04 -35.07
C TYR A 697 11.25 8.62 -36.10
N LEU A 698 11.71 9.62 -36.86
CA LEU A 698 11.10 10.04 -38.11
C LEU A 698 11.81 9.33 -39.29
N HIS A 699 11.08 8.60 -40.07
CA HIS A 699 11.53 8.02 -41.35
C HIS A 699 10.97 8.85 -42.48
N VAL A 700 11.82 9.55 -43.24
CA VAL A 700 11.42 10.40 -44.38
C VAL A 700 11.30 9.54 -45.63
N ASP A 701 10.23 9.70 -46.40
CA ASP A 701 10.02 8.94 -47.63
C ASP A 701 11.08 9.35 -48.66
N GLY A 702 11.89 8.38 -49.07
CA GLY A 702 13.01 8.63 -49.98
C GLY A 702 14.18 9.41 -49.38
N GLY A 703 14.16 9.68 -48.10
CA GLY A 703 15.14 10.46 -47.34
C GLY A 703 15.78 9.75 -46.16
N GLY A 704 16.14 10.52 -45.14
CA GLY A 704 16.85 10.05 -43.95
C GLY A 704 15.97 9.42 -42.88
N LYS A 705 16.64 8.80 -41.90
CA LYS A 705 16.06 8.39 -40.60
C LYS A 705 16.62 9.32 -39.54
N TYR A 706 15.74 9.97 -38.82
CA TYR A 706 16.09 10.96 -37.80
C TYR A 706 15.58 10.52 -36.43
N LYS A 707 16.45 10.50 -35.41
CA LYS A 707 16.04 10.30 -34.03
C LYS A 707 15.38 11.59 -33.51
N MET A 708 14.18 11.47 -32.96
CA MET A 708 13.48 12.59 -32.37
C MET A 708 13.94 12.78 -30.93
N GLU A 709 14.12 14.03 -30.52
CA GLU A 709 14.45 14.40 -29.15
C GLU A 709 13.19 14.79 -28.38
N ARG A 710 13.16 14.52 -27.08
CA ARG A 710 12.11 15.03 -26.20
C ARG A 710 12.23 16.55 -26.11
N VAL A 711 11.11 17.25 -26.22
CA VAL A 711 11.09 18.72 -26.06
C VAL A 711 11.53 19.05 -24.64
N PRO A 712 12.58 19.89 -24.43
CA PRO A 712 13.12 20.18 -23.10
C PRO A 712 12.10 20.86 -22.18
N LYS A 713 12.09 20.47 -20.91
CA LYS A 713 11.34 21.18 -19.86
C LYS A 713 11.83 22.64 -19.78
N GLY A 714 10.93 23.59 -19.90
CA GLY A 714 11.27 25.01 -19.78
C GLY A 714 11.74 25.67 -21.07
N ASP A 715 11.62 24.99 -22.25
CA ASP A 715 11.60 25.68 -23.52
C ASP A 715 10.20 26.31 -23.73
N PRO A 716 9.97 27.53 -23.22
CA PRO A 716 8.63 28.13 -23.21
C PRO A 716 8.11 28.37 -24.63
N TYR A 717 9.00 28.50 -25.58
CA TYR A 717 8.65 28.86 -26.95
C TYR A 717 8.06 27.70 -27.74
N THR A 718 8.68 26.53 -27.65
CA THR A 718 8.28 25.37 -28.46
C THR A 718 7.13 24.62 -27.81
N TYR A 719 7.11 24.60 -26.51
CA TYR A 719 6.16 23.86 -25.71
C TYR A 719 4.80 24.54 -25.70
N ASP A 720 4.79 25.81 -25.40
CA ASP A 720 3.61 26.67 -25.38
C ASP A 720 2.98 26.81 -26.76
N ALA A 721 3.78 26.95 -27.78
CA ALA A 721 3.30 27.11 -29.13
C ALA A 721 2.65 25.82 -29.67
N ALA A 722 3.27 24.64 -29.46
CA ALA A 722 2.69 23.37 -29.89
C ALA A 722 1.37 23.05 -29.20
N ASN A 723 1.32 23.20 -27.89
CA ASN A 723 0.09 22.99 -27.13
C ASN A 723 -0.98 24.03 -27.46
N LYS A 724 -0.59 25.29 -27.61
CA LYS A 724 -1.50 26.37 -27.96
C LYS A 724 -2.11 26.19 -29.34
N GLU A 725 -1.33 25.75 -30.32
CA GLU A 725 -1.85 25.43 -31.65
C GLU A 725 -2.79 24.22 -31.66
N ILE A 726 -2.48 23.16 -30.92
CA ILE A 726 -3.41 22.02 -30.80
C ILE A 726 -4.76 22.52 -30.34
N ILE A 727 -4.78 23.40 -29.37
CA ILE A 727 -6.00 23.88 -28.74
C ILE A 727 -6.69 24.92 -29.57
N GLU A 728 -5.96 25.88 -30.17
CA GLU A 728 -6.51 26.84 -31.13
C GLU A 728 -7.08 26.12 -32.35
N HIS A 729 -6.47 25.04 -32.73
CA HIS A 729 -6.91 24.23 -33.83
C HIS A 729 -8.23 23.48 -33.55
N TYR A 730 -8.34 22.83 -32.40
CA TYR A 730 -9.57 22.14 -31.99
C TYR A 730 -10.70 23.10 -31.63
N ASN A 731 -10.38 24.34 -31.31
CA ASN A 731 -11.33 25.35 -30.93
C ASN A 731 -11.35 26.53 -31.89
N ASN A 732 -11.39 26.29 -33.18
CA ASN A 732 -11.73 27.35 -34.18
C ASN A 732 -12.94 28.22 -33.77
N TYR A 733 -13.36 28.06 -32.58
CA TYR A 733 -14.43 28.72 -31.91
C TYR A 733 -13.88 29.45 -30.65
N HIS A 734 -13.48 30.70 -30.82
CA HIS A 734 -13.47 31.74 -29.79
C HIS A 734 -12.13 32.36 -29.36
N GLU A 735 -12.18 33.70 -29.29
CA GLU A 735 -11.30 34.63 -28.59
C GLU A 735 -10.97 34.24 -27.13
N TYR A 736 -11.49 33.14 -26.64
CA TYR A 736 -11.47 32.68 -25.26
C TYR A 736 -10.11 32.16 -24.78
N PHE A 737 -9.27 31.69 -25.68
CA PHE A 737 -7.94 31.17 -25.34
C PHE A 737 -6.94 32.22 -24.87
N LYS A 738 -7.16 33.48 -25.18
CA LYS A 738 -6.27 34.53 -24.72
C LYS A 738 -6.18 34.61 -23.19
N ASP A 739 -7.27 34.29 -22.51
CA ASP A 739 -7.33 34.39 -21.04
C ASP A 739 -7.04 33.10 -20.28
N TYR A 740 -7.13 31.92 -20.93
CA TYR A 740 -6.94 30.61 -20.30
C TYR A 740 -5.73 29.83 -20.83
N GLY A 741 -4.93 30.41 -21.69
CA GLY A 741 -3.73 29.78 -22.28
C GLY A 741 -2.70 29.25 -21.27
N HIS A 742 -2.80 29.65 -20.02
CA HIS A 742 -1.92 29.16 -18.95
C HIS A 742 -2.25 27.76 -18.41
N ARG A 743 -3.47 27.24 -18.61
CA ARG A 743 -3.90 25.93 -18.08
C ARG A 743 -3.62 24.75 -19.00
N VAL A 744 -3.34 25.01 -20.25
CA VAL A 744 -3.08 23.98 -21.25
C VAL A 744 -1.61 23.56 -21.29
N ILE A 745 -0.78 24.33 -20.64
CA ILE A 745 0.68 24.22 -20.67
C ILE A 745 1.16 23.64 -19.36
N THR A 746 0.75 22.43 -19.07
CA THR A 746 1.49 21.60 -18.13
C THR A 746 2.65 20.94 -18.87
N SER A 747 3.78 20.80 -18.19
CA SER A 747 4.99 20.21 -18.76
C SER A 747 4.77 18.72 -19.11
N VAL A 748 4.18 18.43 -20.25
CA VAL A 748 4.03 17.04 -20.72
C VAL A 748 5.37 16.48 -21.14
N ARG A 749 5.75 15.30 -20.65
CA ARG A 749 7.03 14.64 -20.97
C ARG A 749 6.98 13.77 -22.21
N HIS A 750 5.90 13.78 -22.94
CA HIS A 750 5.62 12.87 -24.05
C HIS A 750 5.61 13.57 -25.42
N LEU A 751 6.07 14.83 -25.49
CA LEU A 751 6.23 15.58 -26.75
C LEU A 751 7.66 15.42 -27.27
N PHE A 752 7.79 15.02 -28.52
CA PHE A 752 9.06 14.81 -29.23
C PHE A 752 9.14 15.70 -30.46
N ARG A 753 10.35 16.05 -30.88
CA ARG A 753 10.60 16.84 -32.10
C ARG A 753 11.88 16.43 -32.80
N VAL A 754 11.93 16.71 -34.12
CA VAL A 754 13.16 16.66 -34.90
C VAL A 754 13.08 17.63 -36.05
N LYS A 755 14.22 18.19 -36.45
CA LYS A 755 14.36 18.99 -37.68
C LYS A 755 14.98 18.12 -38.75
N PRO A 756 14.19 17.59 -39.74
CA PRO A 756 14.78 16.88 -40.86
C PRO A 756 15.54 17.84 -41.78
N ASN A 757 16.42 17.29 -42.61
CA ASN A 757 17.13 18.09 -43.60
C ASN A 757 16.21 18.54 -44.77
N GLU A 758 15.14 17.81 -44.98
CA GLU A 758 14.13 18.07 -45.99
C GLU A 758 13.19 19.19 -45.51
N LEU A 759 13.14 20.30 -46.26
CA LEU A 759 12.28 21.44 -45.92
C LEU A 759 10.79 21.11 -46.05
N HIS A 760 10.44 20.20 -46.96
CA HIS A 760 9.09 19.64 -47.17
C HIS A 760 9.22 18.16 -47.47
N GLY A 761 8.27 17.37 -47.02
CA GLY A 761 8.34 15.94 -47.22
C GLY A 761 7.12 15.19 -46.69
N THR A 762 7.16 13.90 -46.90
CA THR A 762 6.30 12.93 -46.25
C THR A 762 7.17 11.93 -45.53
N GLY A 763 6.65 11.34 -44.49
CA GLY A 763 7.40 10.37 -43.71
C GLY A 763 6.52 9.66 -42.68
N ARG A 764 7.18 8.89 -41.85
CA ARG A 764 6.52 8.13 -40.81
C ARG A 764 7.26 8.30 -39.49
N VAL A 765 6.57 8.75 -38.46
CA VAL A 765 7.04 8.66 -37.10
C VAL A 765 6.81 7.25 -36.58
N GLN A 766 7.79 6.67 -35.93
CA GLN A 766 7.74 5.31 -35.41
C GLN A 766 8.32 5.24 -33.99
N VAL A 767 7.67 4.47 -33.11
CA VAL A 767 8.11 4.19 -31.76
C VAL A 767 7.65 2.78 -31.35
N THR A 768 8.44 2.12 -30.51
CA THR A 768 8.07 0.82 -29.93
C THR A 768 7.87 1.00 -28.42
N ASP A 769 6.74 0.53 -27.91
CA ASP A 769 6.46 0.59 -26.49
C ASP A 769 7.29 -0.45 -25.70
N ARG A 770 7.21 -0.37 -24.38
CA ARG A 770 7.89 -1.27 -23.46
C ARG A 770 7.41 -2.73 -23.53
N PHE A 771 6.27 -2.98 -24.18
CA PHE A 771 5.69 -4.31 -24.37
C PHE A 771 6.04 -4.93 -25.74
N GLY A 772 6.80 -4.20 -26.54
CA GLY A 772 7.25 -4.64 -27.88
C GLY A 772 6.28 -4.30 -29.02
N GLN A 773 5.18 -3.58 -28.74
CA GLN A 773 4.27 -3.12 -29.78
C GLN A 773 4.84 -1.88 -30.47
N THR A 774 4.97 -1.94 -31.79
CA THR A 774 5.41 -0.80 -32.61
C THR A 774 4.23 -0.01 -33.12
N TYR A 775 4.28 1.30 -32.90
CA TYR A 775 3.32 2.28 -33.40
C TYR A 775 3.96 3.13 -34.46
N SER A 776 3.17 3.49 -35.48
CA SER A 776 3.65 4.41 -36.51
C SER A 776 2.52 5.28 -37.04
N ALA A 777 2.85 6.51 -37.38
CA ALA A 777 1.91 7.42 -38.02
C ALA A 777 2.58 8.22 -39.11
N THR A 778 1.88 8.40 -40.24
CA THR A 778 2.34 9.17 -41.38
C THR A 778 2.27 10.65 -41.07
N VAL A 779 3.27 11.38 -41.47
CA VAL A 779 3.37 12.83 -41.33
C VAL A 779 3.75 13.46 -42.64
N LYS A 780 3.24 14.67 -42.88
CA LYS A 780 3.57 15.47 -44.09
C LYS A 780 3.91 16.89 -43.62
N TRP A 781 4.97 17.44 -44.08
CA TRP A 781 5.41 18.78 -43.71
C TRP A 781 5.92 19.60 -44.88
#